data_e0ee7d0f6b9d2e1b39c2cfca858c3f4b
#
_entry.id   e0ee7d0f6b9d2e1b39c2cfca858c3f4b
#
_cell.length_a   1.000
_cell.length_b   1.000
_cell.length_c   1.000
_cell.angle_alpha   90.00
_cell.angle_beta   90.00
_cell.angle_gamma   90.00
#
_symmetry.space_group_name_H-M   'P 1'
#
loop_
_entity.id
_entity.type
_entity.pdbx_description
1 polymer ?
#
loop_
_entity_poly.entity_id
_entity_poly.type
_entity_poly.pdbx_seq_one_letter_code
_entity_poly.pdbx_strand_id
1 'polypeptide(L)'
;MRLLDETQSRHIVLVAPAGYGKTTLARQWFTGQKRKAVWFRAGPSSTDVAALALGLAQAAEEVLKGAGTRLQEHLRTSHSPNSEVIRIADILVDDLAHWPDDVWMVIDDYQHLAHEPTAEQLIDAVAARGTIPLFVTSRVRPSWVSAKRLLYGEVAEFGRNILAMTHEEAARAVPPKTDPGVLAGHVALAEGWPAVIGLASLIQSPKLLADDEIPDALHSYFAEELYQELSAELQWNLVQLSLAATIDAELAQLLFGPNGRLVLEEAFDRGFLNRDGETYDLHPLLRQFLRSKMAKADSLARASTVETIAYADLEKSAWDEVFALASEFSVGELLNALLGRALDDLLSKGRLATLETWLEEAHRLIPSADVAALAEVELAFRKGRWPEAEDRARRLATRLSRQHPLASRALFRAAQVAQLDDRPADALELLSEARARSTTSADLRRVLWSRFITFTDLEEPRQAAEALQEFERLAPESVEDKIRLSQGPIHLAVRWGGVQQALDRHRSTLELLERTADPVVRSGFLQSYGTALNLAAKYADAYALADRQIADARRFGLDWVGTHGLEMKALAQIGLRDFQGAQAALRTAWQLAEAADDLHAQVNAQALLARIPLAQGAPGKALELLDMTGSRSVGPGMEGEVRSMRALALACRGAVEEAEAEIEASESITTHLEARGLRAFAKALAADRRGDIAGRNKQLELALIDAQVTGNADSFVVAYRLAPNLLNVIAGTGFALSDFLLRPLVTYDPRLAEKAGLNQRATGVRRASLLTDREEEVLDLLRQGMSNREIAQTLWIAQSTAKVHVRHIFEKLGVRSRTEAALFRAET
;
A
#
# COMPACT_ATOMS: atom_id res chain seq x y z
N MET A 1 -38.28 18.57 5.57
CA MET A 1 -38.43 17.38 6.43
C MET A 1 -39.42 16.40 5.80
N ARG A 2 -40.75 16.70 5.68
CA ARG A 2 -41.74 15.75 5.18
C ARG A 2 -41.39 15.12 3.83
N LEU A 3 -40.95 15.89 2.85
CA LEU A 3 -40.57 15.38 1.53
C LEU A 3 -39.34 14.45 1.57
N LEU A 4 -38.42 14.68 2.50
CA LEU A 4 -37.29 13.78 2.74
C LEU A 4 -37.72 12.43 3.34
N ASP A 5 -38.76 12.45 4.18
CA ASP A 5 -39.33 11.23 4.79
C ASP A 5 -40.16 10.41 3.80
N GLU A 6 -40.78 11.05 2.82
CA GLU A 6 -41.64 10.43 1.80
C GLU A 6 -40.81 9.81 0.67
N THR A 7 -39.53 10.18 0.51
CA THR A 7 -38.68 9.61 -0.56
C THR A 7 -38.18 8.22 -0.25
N GLN A 8 -38.25 7.31 -1.23
CA GLN A 8 -37.68 5.98 -1.17
C GLN A 8 -36.38 5.86 -1.97
N SER A 9 -35.89 6.99 -2.49
CA SER A 9 -34.64 7.01 -3.26
C SER A 9 -33.44 6.66 -2.40
N ARG A 10 -32.54 5.90 -2.99
CA ARG A 10 -31.32 5.45 -2.32
C ARG A 10 -30.33 6.58 -2.07
N HIS A 11 -30.31 7.56 -2.97
CA HIS A 11 -29.46 8.74 -2.86
C HIS A 11 -30.32 9.99 -2.79
N ILE A 12 -29.92 10.95 -1.94
CA ILE A 12 -30.61 12.23 -1.77
C ILE A 12 -29.62 13.35 -2.07
N VAL A 13 -30.02 14.33 -2.89
CA VAL A 13 -29.18 15.45 -3.25
C VAL A 13 -29.90 16.76 -3.01
N LEU A 14 -29.34 17.64 -2.17
CA LEU A 14 -29.82 18.99 -1.93
C LEU A 14 -29.00 19.99 -2.77
N VAL A 15 -29.64 20.68 -3.71
CA VAL A 15 -28.98 21.63 -4.60
C VAL A 15 -29.56 23.05 -4.42
N ALA A 16 -28.81 23.95 -3.80
CA ALA A 16 -29.17 25.34 -3.65
C ALA A 16 -27.94 26.20 -3.36
N PRO A 17 -27.99 27.53 -3.59
CA PRO A 17 -26.92 28.45 -3.22
C PRO A 17 -26.51 28.38 -1.75
N ALA A 18 -25.46 29.10 -1.37
CA ALA A 18 -25.03 29.21 0.02
C ALA A 18 -26.18 29.79 0.90
N GLY A 19 -26.23 29.40 2.18
CA GLY A 19 -27.19 29.96 3.12
C GLY A 19 -28.63 29.41 3.03
N TYR A 20 -28.93 28.47 2.13
CA TYR A 20 -30.24 27.79 2.05
C TYR A 20 -30.44 26.68 3.12
N GLY A 21 -29.57 26.59 4.10
CA GLY A 21 -29.72 25.67 5.23
C GLY A 21 -29.57 24.20 4.89
N LYS A 22 -28.92 23.84 3.78
CA LYS A 22 -28.76 22.45 3.32
C LYS A 22 -28.14 21.55 4.39
N THR A 23 -26.99 21.95 4.93
CA THR A 23 -26.26 21.20 5.99
C THR A 23 -27.09 21.14 7.27
N THR A 24 -27.75 22.27 7.64
CA THR A 24 -28.63 22.33 8.81
C THR A 24 -29.82 21.38 8.66
N LEU A 25 -30.46 21.38 7.47
CA LEU A 25 -31.58 20.49 7.17
C LEU A 25 -31.16 19.02 7.23
N ALA A 26 -30.00 18.71 6.68
CA ALA A 26 -29.43 17.35 6.76
C ALA A 26 -29.23 16.94 8.22
N ARG A 27 -28.53 17.74 9.03
CA ARG A 27 -28.31 17.48 10.47
C ARG A 27 -29.62 17.29 11.23
N GLN A 28 -30.61 18.17 11.04
CA GLN A 28 -31.92 18.07 11.66
C GLN A 28 -32.67 16.81 11.23
N TRP A 29 -32.57 16.40 9.96
CA TRP A 29 -33.22 15.19 9.46
C TRP A 29 -32.65 13.93 10.07
N PHE A 30 -31.32 13.82 10.16
CA PHE A 30 -30.66 12.66 10.78
C PHE A 30 -30.94 12.60 12.28
N THR A 31 -30.85 13.73 13.00
CA THR A 31 -31.09 13.79 14.45
C THR A 31 -32.56 13.53 14.79
N GLY A 32 -33.51 14.13 14.06
CA GLY A 32 -34.94 14.02 14.32
C GLY A 32 -35.49 12.61 14.11
N GLN A 33 -34.98 11.88 13.13
CA GLN A 33 -35.40 10.52 12.82
C GLN A 33 -34.53 9.45 13.51
N LYS A 34 -33.54 9.84 14.32
CA LYS A 34 -32.53 8.95 14.93
C LYS A 34 -31.84 8.05 13.91
N ARG A 35 -31.68 8.53 12.68
CA ARG A 35 -30.95 7.86 11.62
C ARG A 35 -29.44 8.05 11.82
N LYS A 36 -28.67 7.04 11.54
CA LYS A 36 -27.23 7.13 11.63
C LYS A 36 -26.63 7.68 10.35
N ALA A 37 -25.65 8.56 10.47
CA ALA A 37 -24.94 9.12 9.35
C ALA A 37 -23.47 9.34 9.71
N VAL A 38 -22.59 9.07 8.77
CA VAL A 38 -21.18 9.49 8.82
C VAL A 38 -20.99 10.67 7.88
N TRP A 39 -20.15 11.62 8.27
CA TRP A 39 -20.03 12.90 7.59
C TRP A 39 -18.66 13.07 6.96
N PHE A 40 -18.65 13.31 5.67
CA PHE A 40 -17.49 13.78 4.94
C PHE A 40 -17.78 15.17 4.40
N ARG A 41 -16.93 16.14 4.75
CA ARG A 41 -17.00 17.48 4.20
C ARG A 41 -15.97 17.63 3.07
N ALA A 42 -16.44 17.87 1.86
CA ALA A 42 -15.58 18.13 0.73
C ALA A 42 -14.93 19.51 0.83
N GLY A 43 -13.66 19.57 0.48
CA GLY A 43 -12.88 20.81 0.45
C GLY A 43 -12.05 20.90 -0.85
N PRO A 44 -11.24 21.95 -1.01
CA PRO A 44 -10.40 22.12 -2.20
C PRO A 44 -9.45 20.94 -2.45
N SER A 45 -8.90 20.34 -1.41
CA SER A 45 -8.03 19.16 -1.52
C SER A 45 -8.76 17.87 -1.93
N SER A 46 -10.08 17.85 -1.83
CA SER A 46 -10.90 16.70 -2.22
C SER A 46 -10.99 16.51 -3.75
N THR A 47 -10.41 17.39 -4.53
CA THR A 47 -10.21 17.21 -5.98
C THR A 47 -9.16 16.14 -6.29
N ASP A 48 -8.22 15.89 -5.38
CA ASP A 48 -7.29 14.77 -5.43
C ASP A 48 -8.04 13.47 -5.09
N VAL A 49 -8.06 12.52 -6.03
CA VAL A 49 -8.78 11.24 -5.90
C VAL A 49 -8.33 10.45 -4.66
N ALA A 50 -7.02 10.48 -4.35
CA ALA A 50 -6.49 9.81 -3.17
C ALA A 50 -7.01 10.48 -1.87
N ALA A 51 -7.00 11.82 -1.83
CA ALA A 51 -7.52 12.57 -0.69
C ALA A 51 -9.02 12.35 -0.50
N LEU A 52 -9.80 12.37 -1.59
CA LEU A 52 -11.25 12.13 -1.58
C LEU A 52 -11.57 10.72 -1.07
N ALA A 53 -10.95 9.69 -1.65
CA ALA A 53 -11.20 8.31 -1.27
C ALA A 53 -10.81 8.03 0.20
N LEU A 54 -9.67 8.56 0.66
CA LEU A 54 -9.24 8.46 2.05
C LEU A 54 -10.16 9.22 3.01
N GLY A 55 -10.66 10.39 2.61
CA GLY A 55 -11.61 11.17 3.41
C GLY A 55 -12.93 10.42 3.61
N LEU A 56 -13.46 9.79 2.55
CA LEU A 56 -14.65 8.93 2.64
C LEU A 56 -14.41 7.70 3.53
N ALA A 57 -13.26 7.05 3.38
CA ALA A 57 -12.88 5.91 4.20
C ALA A 57 -12.72 6.30 5.69
N GLN A 58 -12.10 7.45 5.97
CA GLN A 58 -11.95 7.97 7.32
C GLN A 58 -13.30 8.30 7.98
N ALA A 59 -14.23 8.89 7.24
CA ALA A 59 -15.59 9.10 7.73
C ALA A 59 -16.29 7.76 8.04
N ALA A 60 -16.06 6.74 7.21
CA ALA A 60 -16.62 5.41 7.39
C ALA A 60 -16.07 4.66 8.62
N GLU A 61 -14.88 5.02 9.11
CA GLU A 61 -14.23 4.37 10.28
C GLU A 61 -15.07 4.48 11.56
N GLU A 62 -15.95 5.50 11.65
CA GLU A 62 -16.88 5.68 12.78
C GLU A 62 -17.85 4.50 12.93
N VAL A 63 -18.20 3.84 11.85
CA VAL A 63 -19.19 2.76 11.81
C VAL A 63 -18.63 1.43 11.33
N LEU A 64 -17.51 1.44 10.64
CA LEU A 64 -16.86 0.26 10.07
C LEU A 64 -15.34 0.31 10.33
N LYS A 65 -14.91 -0.36 11.41
CA LYS A 65 -13.50 -0.41 11.79
C LYS A 65 -12.64 -1.05 10.69
N GLY A 66 -11.53 -0.40 10.36
CA GLY A 66 -10.62 -0.82 9.29
C GLY A 66 -11.06 -0.38 7.90
N ALA A 67 -12.07 0.52 7.80
CA ALA A 67 -12.47 1.13 6.55
C ALA A 67 -11.26 1.82 5.88
N GLY A 68 -11.01 1.50 4.60
CA GLY A 68 -9.92 2.10 3.83
C GLY A 68 -8.53 1.50 4.10
N THR A 69 -8.41 0.39 4.82
CA THR A 69 -7.10 -0.25 5.05
C THR A 69 -6.45 -0.69 3.73
N ARG A 70 -7.19 -1.39 2.87
CA ARG A 70 -6.72 -1.84 1.55
C ARG A 70 -6.48 -0.66 0.61
N LEU A 71 -7.32 0.36 0.71
CA LEU A 71 -7.15 1.61 -0.03
C LEU A 71 -5.83 2.30 0.33
N GLN A 72 -5.52 2.46 1.60
CA GLN A 72 -4.24 3.06 2.05
C GLN A 72 -3.04 2.25 1.56
N GLU A 73 -3.11 0.93 1.64
CA GLU A 73 -2.06 0.03 1.16
C GLU A 73 -1.83 0.19 -0.35
N HIS A 74 -2.90 0.29 -1.15
CA HIS A 74 -2.83 0.53 -2.59
C HIS A 74 -2.23 1.90 -2.92
N LEU A 75 -2.71 2.96 -2.26
CA LEU A 75 -2.25 4.33 -2.51
C LEU A 75 -0.76 4.55 -2.17
N ARG A 76 -0.19 3.77 -1.25
CA ARG A 76 1.26 3.80 -0.96
C ARG A 76 2.12 3.42 -2.15
N THR A 77 1.61 2.60 -3.04
CA THR A 77 2.37 2.05 -4.18
C THR A 77 1.93 2.62 -5.52
N SER A 78 0.73 3.20 -5.62
CA SER A 78 0.24 3.82 -6.84
C SER A 78 1.15 4.96 -7.31
N HIS A 79 1.46 4.96 -8.61
CA HIS A 79 2.25 6.00 -9.27
C HIS A 79 1.38 7.14 -9.82
N SER A 80 0.09 6.88 -10.05
CA SER A 80 -0.84 7.84 -10.63
C SER A 80 -2.28 7.61 -10.17
N PRO A 81 -2.63 7.91 -8.90
CA PRO A 81 -3.97 7.67 -8.37
C PRO A 81 -5.10 8.26 -9.22
N ASN A 82 -4.88 9.45 -9.80
CA ASN A 82 -5.89 10.11 -10.65
C ASN A 82 -6.18 9.36 -11.96
N SER A 83 -5.32 8.48 -12.44
CA SER A 83 -5.58 7.61 -13.59
C SER A 83 -6.20 6.26 -13.20
N GLU A 84 -6.19 5.92 -11.94
CA GLU A 84 -6.68 4.65 -11.39
C GLU A 84 -8.06 4.77 -10.71
N VAL A 85 -8.84 5.80 -11.04
CA VAL A 85 -10.09 6.18 -10.35
C VAL A 85 -11.04 4.98 -10.16
N ILE A 86 -11.27 4.19 -11.21
CA ILE A 86 -12.18 3.04 -11.14
C ILE A 86 -11.65 1.97 -10.19
N ARG A 87 -10.34 1.71 -10.23
CA ARG A 87 -9.70 0.74 -9.34
C ARG A 87 -9.76 1.20 -7.87
N ILE A 88 -9.53 2.49 -7.63
CA ILE A 88 -9.64 3.09 -6.29
C ILE A 88 -11.09 3.01 -5.80
N ALA A 89 -12.07 3.27 -6.67
CA ALA A 89 -13.49 3.11 -6.33
C ALA A 89 -13.83 1.65 -5.97
N ASP A 90 -13.32 0.68 -6.75
CA ASP A 90 -13.52 -0.74 -6.47
C ASP A 90 -12.95 -1.15 -5.11
N ILE A 91 -11.71 -0.75 -4.82
CA ILE A 91 -11.06 -1.04 -3.55
C ILE A 91 -11.82 -0.38 -2.39
N LEU A 92 -12.22 0.89 -2.54
CA LEU A 92 -13.00 1.61 -1.52
C LEU A 92 -14.34 0.90 -1.24
N VAL A 93 -15.10 0.54 -2.29
CA VAL A 93 -16.37 -0.17 -2.13
C VAL A 93 -16.17 -1.55 -1.50
N ASP A 94 -15.12 -2.26 -1.86
CA ASP A 94 -14.76 -3.54 -1.24
C ASP A 94 -14.38 -3.39 0.24
N ASP A 95 -13.64 -2.32 0.61
CA ASP A 95 -13.34 -1.99 2.00
C ASP A 95 -14.59 -1.65 2.80
N LEU A 96 -15.63 -1.11 2.12
CA LEU A 96 -16.92 -0.77 2.68
C LEU A 96 -18.02 -1.85 2.44
N ALA A 97 -17.65 -3.07 2.05
CA ALA A 97 -18.61 -4.14 1.67
C ALA A 97 -19.58 -4.54 2.81
N HIS A 98 -19.19 -4.31 4.07
CA HIS A 98 -20.04 -4.58 5.24
C HIS A 98 -20.73 -3.31 5.77
N TRP A 99 -21.05 -2.38 4.88
CA TRP A 99 -21.74 -1.14 5.23
C TRP A 99 -23.08 -1.43 5.92
N PRO A 100 -23.38 -0.83 7.08
CA PRO A 100 -24.66 -1.05 7.77
C PRO A 100 -25.83 -0.47 6.97
N ASP A 101 -26.93 -1.21 6.86
CA ASP A 101 -28.10 -0.81 6.06
C ASP A 101 -28.79 0.48 6.55
N ASP A 102 -28.65 0.81 7.85
CA ASP A 102 -29.27 1.95 8.51
C ASP A 102 -28.40 3.21 8.55
N VAL A 103 -27.21 3.20 7.93
CA VAL A 103 -26.23 4.28 7.96
C VAL A 103 -26.13 4.98 6.60
N TRP A 104 -26.15 6.30 6.62
CA TRP A 104 -25.95 7.14 5.43
C TRP A 104 -24.53 7.71 5.39
N MET A 105 -23.95 7.82 4.21
CA MET A 105 -22.76 8.63 3.95
C MET A 105 -23.21 10.03 3.51
N VAL A 106 -22.94 11.03 4.33
CA VAL A 106 -23.20 12.43 4.00
C VAL A 106 -21.96 13.04 3.36
N ILE A 107 -22.11 13.58 2.16
CA ILE A 107 -21.08 14.38 1.48
C ILE A 107 -21.52 15.82 1.48
N ASP A 108 -20.96 16.60 2.40
CA ASP A 108 -21.28 18.03 2.54
C ASP A 108 -20.35 18.89 1.67
N ASP A 109 -20.83 20.04 1.20
CA ASP A 109 -20.09 20.97 0.35
C ASP A 109 -19.57 20.36 -0.97
N TYR A 110 -20.35 19.49 -1.60
CA TYR A 110 -19.99 18.75 -2.83
C TYR A 110 -19.57 19.65 -4.01
N GLN A 111 -19.90 20.95 -4.01
CA GLN A 111 -19.49 21.87 -5.07
C GLN A 111 -17.97 21.95 -5.27
N HIS A 112 -17.17 21.52 -4.30
CA HIS A 112 -15.72 21.43 -4.43
C HIS A 112 -15.27 20.29 -5.37
N LEU A 113 -16.14 19.30 -5.60
CA LEU A 113 -15.89 18.15 -6.49
C LEU A 113 -16.49 18.34 -7.90
N ALA A 114 -17.53 19.18 -8.00
CA ALA A 114 -18.44 19.24 -9.15
C ALA A 114 -17.83 19.69 -10.50
N HIS A 115 -16.59 20.14 -10.51
CA HIS A 115 -15.87 20.54 -11.74
C HIS A 115 -14.62 19.69 -12.02
N GLU A 116 -14.40 18.68 -11.18
CA GLU A 116 -13.26 17.78 -11.32
C GLU A 116 -13.72 16.41 -11.83
N PRO A 117 -13.45 16.07 -13.10
CA PRO A 117 -13.97 14.85 -13.73
C PRO A 117 -13.58 13.58 -12.98
N THR A 118 -12.38 13.52 -12.43
CA THR A 118 -11.88 12.34 -11.71
C THR A 118 -12.56 12.15 -10.35
N ALA A 119 -12.78 13.24 -9.61
CA ALA A 119 -13.52 13.21 -8.35
C ALA A 119 -15.01 12.85 -8.57
N GLU A 120 -15.65 13.43 -9.57
CA GLU A 120 -17.02 13.09 -9.98
C GLU A 120 -17.13 11.63 -10.40
N GLN A 121 -16.15 11.11 -11.16
CA GLN A 121 -16.10 9.70 -11.59
C GLN A 121 -15.97 8.75 -10.39
N LEU A 122 -15.18 9.10 -9.36
CA LEU A 122 -15.08 8.31 -8.13
C LEU A 122 -16.44 8.18 -7.45
N ILE A 123 -17.11 9.32 -7.22
CA ILE A 123 -18.43 9.31 -6.56
C ILE A 123 -19.49 8.61 -7.41
N ASP A 124 -19.47 8.78 -8.73
CA ASP A 124 -20.36 8.06 -9.65
C ASP A 124 -20.15 6.54 -9.55
N ALA A 125 -18.91 6.09 -9.53
CA ALA A 125 -18.57 4.68 -9.38
C ALA A 125 -19.02 4.10 -8.03
N VAL A 126 -18.89 4.84 -6.93
CA VAL A 126 -19.39 4.46 -5.60
C VAL A 126 -20.93 4.39 -5.59
N ALA A 127 -21.60 5.42 -6.12
CA ALA A 127 -23.06 5.47 -6.20
C ALA A 127 -23.65 4.34 -7.09
N ALA A 128 -22.98 4.03 -8.22
CA ALA A 128 -23.43 3.02 -9.17
C ALA A 128 -23.47 1.60 -8.57
N ARG A 129 -22.56 1.29 -7.62
CA ARG A 129 -22.55 -0.03 -6.95
C ARG A 129 -23.69 -0.21 -5.96
N GLY A 130 -24.29 0.88 -5.54
CA GLY A 130 -25.53 0.88 -4.78
C GLY A 130 -25.46 0.23 -3.38
N THR A 131 -24.28 0.06 -2.79
CA THR A 131 -24.13 -0.50 -1.43
C THR A 131 -24.30 0.55 -0.34
N ILE A 132 -23.92 1.81 -0.62
CA ILE A 132 -23.84 2.90 0.34
C ILE A 132 -24.89 3.96 -0.02
N PRO A 133 -25.86 4.29 0.83
CA PRO A 133 -26.78 5.39 0.59
C PRO A 133 -26.07 6.73 0.78
N LEU A 134 -26.15 7.61 -0.23
CA LEU A 134 -25.49 8.92 -0.22
C LEU A 134 -26.49 10.03 0.06
N PHE A 135 -26.13 10.94 0.96
CA PHE A 135 -26.83 12.20 1.16
C PHE A 135 -25.87 13.34 0.81
N VAL A 136 -26.16 14.09 -0.25
CA VAL A 136 -25.25 15.08 -0.80
C VAL A 136 -25.82 16.48 -0.64
N THR A 137 -25.02 17.43 -0.14
CA THR A 137 -25.34 18.84 -0.18
C THR A 137 -24.40 19.55 -1.15
N SER A 138 -24.94 20.38 -2.03
CA SER A 138 -24.17 21.08 -3.07
C SER A 138 -24.76 22.45 -3.42
N ARG A 139 -23.90 23.33 -3.95
CA ARG A 139 -24.36 24.58 -4.58
C ARG A 139 -24.70 24.39 -6.05
N VAL A 140 -24.10 23.39 -6.66
CA VAL A 140 -24.30 23.03 -8.07
C VAL A 140 -24.69 21.57 -8.17
N ARG A 141 -25.38 21.21 -9.23
CA ARG A 141 -25.83 19.83 -9.45
C ARG A 141 -24.65 18.93 -9.80
N PRO A 142 -24.42 17.81 -9.08
CA PRO A 142 -23.41 16.82 -9.45
C PRO A 142 -23.66 16.22 -10.84
N SER A 143 -22.62 15.95 -11.62
CA SER A 143 -22.73 15.43 -12.99
C SER A 143 -23.31 14.01 -13.03
N TRP A 144 -23.04 13.19 -12.01
CA TRP A 144 -23.55 11.82 -11.89
C TRP A 144 -25.07 11.76 -11.61
N VAL A 145 -25.71 12.87 -11.20
CA VAL A 145 -27.17 12.99 -11.04
C VAL A 145 -27.81 13.13 -12.41
N SER A 146 -27.91 12.05 -13.15
CA SER A 146 -28.45 12.01 -14.50
C SER A 146 -29.98 12.00 -14.49
N ALA A 147 -30.58 12.45 -15.60
CA ALA A 147 -32.03 12.38 -15.80
C ALA A 147 -32.55 10.93 -15.68
N LYS A 148 -31.77 9.95 -16.09
CA LYS A 148 -32.09 8.52 -15.97
C LYS A 148 -32.24 8.11 -14.50
N ARG A 149 -31.27 8.44 -13.64
CA ARG A 149 -31.31 8.09 -12.21
C ARG A 149 -32.46 8.75 -11.46
N LEU A 150 -32.80 9.99 -11.83
CA LEU A 150 -33.98 10.67 -11.30
C LEU A 150 -35.28 9.96 -11.72
N LEU A 151 -35.41 9.62 -13.00
CA LEU A 151 -36.59 8.98 -13.55
C LEU A 151 -36.84 7.60 -12.94
N TYR A 152 -35.76 6.84 -12.68
CA TYR A 152 -35.86 5.52 -12.05
C TYR A 152 -35.98 5.58 -10.52
N GLY A 153 -35.95 6.76 -9.92
CA GLY A 153 -36.06 6.92 -8.47
C GLY A 153 -34.81 6.49 -7.68
N GLU A 154 -33.67 6.31 -8.35
CA GLU A 154 -32.39 6.01 -7.68
C GLU A 154 -31.91 7.20 -6.87
N VAL A 155 -32.18 8.44 -7.38
CA VAL A 155 -31.78 9.71 -6.76
C VAL A 155 -33.01 10.58 -6.59
N ALA A 156 -33.17 11.20 -5.41
CA ALA A 156 -34.11 12.30 -5.17
C ALA A 156 -33.32 13.61 -5.11
N GLU A 157 -33.70 14.57 -5.96
CA GLU A 157 -33.10 15.91 -5.98
C GLU A 157 -34.08 16.96 -5.40
N PHE A 158 -33.60 17.73 -4.43
CA PHE A 158 -34.34 18.84 -3.82
C PHE A 158 -33.62 20.14 -4.14
N GLY A 159 -34.22 20.92 -5.03
CA GLY A 159 -33.68 22.22 -5.49
C GLY A 159 -34.04 23.42 -4.65
N ARG A 160 -33.51 24.59 -5.04
CA ARG A 160 -33.71 25.88 -4.38
C ARG A 160 -35.17 26.15 -4.00
N ASN A 161 -36.13 25.92 -4.90
CA ASN A 161 -37.54 26.23 -4.70
C ASN A 161 -38.17 25.41 -3.55
N ILE A 162 -37.66 24.21 -3.29
CA ILE A 162 -38.15 23.36 -2.21
C ILE A 162 -37.47 23.70 -0.88
N LEU A 163 -36.23 24.22 -0.93
CA LEU A 163 -35.44 24.59 0.24
C LEU A 163 -35.68 26.02 0.73
N ALA A 164 -36.30 26.86 -0.06
CA ALA A 164 -36.74 28.22 0.36
C ALA A 164 -37.77 28.13 1.49
N MET A 165 -37.59 28.89 2.56
CA MET A 165 -38.53 28.95 3.67
C MET A 165 -39.85 29.55 3.26
N THR A 166 -40.94 28.89 3.62
CA THR A 166 -42.28 29.47 3.57
C THR A 166 -42.43 30.48 4.68
N HIS A 167 -43.49 31.32 4.56
CA HIS A 167 -43.79 32.33 5.57
C HIS A 167 -44.00 31.73 6.97
N GLU A 168 -44.62 30.55 7.04
CA GLU A 168 -44.87 29.83 8.29
C GLU A 168 -43.58 29.26 8.90
N GLU A 169 -42.68 28.80 8.06
CA GLU A 169 -41.37 28.28 8.51
C GLU A 169 -40.48 29.41 9.01
N ALA A 170 -40.47 30.53 8.30
CA ALA A 170 -39.75 31.73 8.71
C ALA A 170 -40.25 32.26 10.05
N ALA A 171 -41.59 32.30 10.24
CA ALA A 171 -42.20 32.74 11.50
C ALA A 171 -41.81 31.87 12.71
N ARG A 172 -41.52 30.58 12.49
CA ARG A 172 -41.05 29.68 13.55
C ARG A 172 -39.54 29.81 13.81
N ALA A 173 -38.78 30.28 12.82
CA ALA A 173 -37.33 30.41 12.88
C ALA A 173 -36.85 31.70 13.55
N VAL A 174 -37.70 32.73 13.63
CA VAL A 174 -37.36 34.02 14.23
C VAL A 174 -37.85 34.12 15.69
N PRO A 175 -37.26 35.01 16.53
CA PRO A 175 -37.69 35.23 17.90
C PRO A 175 -39.20 35.58 18.02
N PRO A 176 -39.90 35.07 19.04
CA PRO A 176 -41.38 35.26 19.19
C PRO A 176 -41.87 36.69 19.31
N LYS A 177 -40.97 37.65 19.45
CA LYS A 177 -41.31 39.10 19.62
C LYS A 177 -41.20 39.91 18.31
N THR A 178 -40.85 39.24 17.18
CA THR A 178 -40.71 39.92 15.89
C THR A 178 -42.09 40.35 15.36
N ASP A 179 -42.24 41.64 14.94
CA ASP A 179 -43.49 42.17 14.37
C ASP A 179 -43.85 41.39 13.10
N PRO A 180 -45.09 40.88 12.95
CA PRO A 180 -45.50 40.10 11.77
C PRO A 180 -45.36 40.85 10.43
N GLY A 181 -45.54 42.19 10.44
CA GLY A 181 -45.38 42.99 9.22
C GLY A 181 -43.94 43.16 8.78
N VAL A 182 -43.03 43.30 9.74
CA VAL A 182 -41.59 43.33 9.53
C VAL A 182 -41.08 41.96 9.02
N LEU A 183 -41.59 40.89 9.63
CA LEU A 183 -41.26 39.53 9.19
C LEU A 183 -41.73 39.27 7.75
N ALA A 184 -42.96 39.68 7.41
CA ALA A 184 -43.48 39.50 6.06
C ALA A 184 -42.63 40.25 5.02
N GLY A 185 -42.17 41.46 5.35
CA GLY A 185 -41.27 42.24 4.52
C GLY A 185 -39.91 41.53 4.32
N HIS A 186 -39.32 41.01 5.41
CA HIS A 186 -38.04 40.28 5.34
C HIS A 186 -38.12 38.99 4.51
N VAL A 187 -39.20 38.21 4.67
CA VAL A 187 -39.41 36.98 3.89
C VAL A 187 -39.60 37.26 2.41
N ALA A 188 -40.33 38.32 2.09
CA ALA A 188 -40.56 38.74 0.71
C ALA A 188 -39.27 39.23 0.03
N LEU A 189 -38.51 40.10 0.70
CA LEU A 189 -37.23 40.61 0.22
C LEU A 189 -36.17 39.51 0.11
N ALA A 190 -36.14 38.58 1.04
CA ALA A 190 -35.20 37.46 1.05
C ALA A 190 -35.59 36.29 0.12
N GLU A 191 -36.73 36.36 -0.58
CA GLU A 191 -37.25 35.24 -1.41
C GLU A 191 -37.21 33.88 -0.68
N GLY A 192 -37.47 33.89 0.63
CA GLY A 192 -37.39 32.69 1.47
C GLY A 192 -35.96 32.22 1.78
N TRP A 193 -34.93 33.01 1.57
CA TRP A 193 -33.53 32.64 1.84
C TRP A 193 -33.24 32.57 3.35
N PRO A 194 -33.03 31.35 3.92
CA PRO A 194 -32.96 31.17 5.37
C PRO A 194 -31.87 31.98 6.08
N ALA A 195 -30.68 32.11 5.49
CA ALA A 195 -29.58 32.87 6.09
C ALA A 195 -29.88 34.35 6.21
N VAL A 196 -30.53 34.93 5.21
CA VAL A 196 -30.92 36.34 5.23
C VAL A 196 -32.04 36.57 6.25
N ILE A 197 -33.01 35.67 6.31
CA ILE A 197 -34.10 35.74 7.31
C ILE A 197 -33.54 35.66 8.73
N GLY A 198 -32.61 34.72 8.97
CA GLY A 198 -31.95 34.54 10.26
C GLY A 198 -31.15 35.77 10.69
N LEU A 199 -30.35 36.36 9.80
CA LEU A 199 -29.57 37.57 10.08
C LEU A 199 -30.47 38.76 10.32
N ALA A 200 -31.51 38.97 9.48
CA ALA A 200 -32.49 40.06 9.65
C ALA A 200 -33.22 39.99 11.00
N SER A 201 -33.43 38.77 11.53
CA SER A 201 -34.10 38.60 12.82
C SER A 201 -33.26 39.00 14.04
N LEU A 202 -31.93 39.12 13.88
CA LEU A 202 -31.01 39.55 14.94
C LEU A 202 -30.90 41.07 15.07
N ILE A 203 -31.34 41.82 14.07
CA ILE A 203 -31.27 43.29 14.02
C ILE A 203 -32.52 43.88 14.65
N GLN A 204 -32.36 44.74 15.67
CA GLN A 204 -33.47 45.31 16.43
C GLN A 204 -34.27 46.41 15.67
N SER A 205 -33.69 47.03 14.67
CA SER A 205 -34.32 48.10 13.89
C SER A 205 -33.81 48.14 12.45
N PRO A 206 -34.34 47.30 11.56
CA PRO A 206 -33.91 47.32 10.18
C PRO A 206 -34.41 48.58 9.45
N LYS A 207 -33.47 49.31 8.84
CA LYS A 207 -33.83 50.37 7.87
C LYS A 207 -34.34 49.67 6.60
N LEU A 208 -35.46 50.15 6.07
CA LEU A 208 -35.99 49.68 4.78
C LEU A 208 -34.97 49.96 3.68
N LEU A 209 -34.54 48.92 3.01
CA LEU A 209 -33.65 48.98 1.83
C LEU A 209 -34.49 49.38 0.59
N ALA A 210 -33.87 50.06 -0.37
CA ALA A 210 -34.53 50.41 -1.64
C ALA A 210 -34.77 49.15 -2.49
N ASP A 211 -35.85 49.14 -3.28
CA ASP A 211 -36.44 47.97 -3.97
C ASP A 211 -35.59 47.23 -4.99
N ASP A 212 -34.31 47.62 -5.23
CA ASP A 212 -33.48 47.08 -6.31
C ASP A 212 -32.18 46.38 -5.83
N GLU A 213 -32.02 46.04 -4.55
CA GLU A 213 -30.78 45.42 -4.06
C GLU A 213 -30.79 43.89 -4.13
N ILE A 214 -29.68 43.32 -4.67
CA ILE A 214 -29.45 41.89 -4.90
C ILE A 214 -29.31 41.14 -3.54
N PRO A 215 -29.77 39.88 -3.39
CA PRO A 215 -29.70 39.11 -2.15
C PRO A 215 -28.31 39.04 -1.48
N ASP A 216 -27.20 38.99 -2.24
CA ASP A 216 -25.85 39.02 -1.70
C ASP A 216 -25.48 40.38 -1.05
N ALA A 217 -26.01 41.49 -1.57
CA ALA A 217 -25.84 42.82 -0.97
C ALA A 217 -26.60 42.93 0.36
N LEU A 218 -27.78 42.34 0.46
CA LEU A 218 -28.57 42.28 1.70
C LEU A 218 -27.81 41.54 2.82
N HIS A 219 -27.20 40.40 2.48
CA HIS A 219 -26.40 39.64 3.45
C HIS A 219 -25.20 40.47 3.96
N SER A 220 -24.45 41.10 3.05
CA SER A 220 -23.34 41.98 3.38
C SER A 220 -23.74 43.17 4.23
N TYR A 221 -24.90 43.77 3.95
CA TYR A 221 -25.46 44.85 4.72
C TYR A 221 -25.79 44.40 6.16
N PHE A 222 -26.52 43.32 6.34
CA PHE A 222 -26.88 42.84 7.67
C PHE A 222 -25.64 42.38 8.47
N ALA A 223 -24.66 41.77 7.82
CA ALA A 223 -23.40 41.41 8.45
C ALA A 223 -22.63 42.65 8.93
N GLU A 224 -22.60 43.74 8.14
CA GLU A 224 -21.95 45.01 8.51
C GLU A 224 -22.65 45.66 9.71
N GLU A 225 -23.99 45.75 9.71
CA GLU A 225 -24.76 46.35 10.82
C GLU A 225 -24.51 45.59 12.13
N LEU A 226 -24.62 44.26 12.15
CA LEU A 226 -24.34 43.45 13.33
C LEU A 226 -22.90 43.60 13.81
N TYR A 227 -21.94 43.68 12.89
CA TYR A 227 -20.54 43.83 13.20
C TYR A 227 -20.21 45.19 13.85
N GLN A 228 -20.87 46.28 13.40
CA GLN A 228 -20.66 47.63 13.94
C GLN A 228 -21.23 47.82 15.35
N GLU A 229 -22.21 47.03 15.78
CA GLU A 229 -22.75 47.05 17.15
C GLU A 229 -21.81 46.40 18.19
N LEU A 230 -20.73 45.71 17.75
CA LEU A 230 -19.77 45.03 18.65
C LEU A 230 -18.70 45.98 19.17
N SER A 231 -18.09 45.61 20.33
CA SER A 231 -16.87 46.26 20.78
C SER A 231 -15.74 46.07 19.77
N ALA A 232 -14.82 47.01 19.66
CA ALA A 232 -13.69 46.94 18.75
C ALA A 232 -12.82 45.66 19.02
N GLU A 233 -12.76 45.23 20.29
CA GLU A 233 -12.07 44.02 20.71
C GLU A 233 -12.76 42.75 20.16
N LEU A 234 -14.07 42.62 20.32
CA LEU A 234 -14.81 41.47 19.82
C LEU A 234 -14.84 41.45 18.29
N GLN A 235 -14.94 42.63 17.65
CA GLN A 235 -14.79 42.75 16.19
C GLN A 235 -13.50 42.12 15.70
N TRP A 236 -12.37 42.44 16.33
CA TRP A 236 -11.06 41.90 15.97
C TRP A 236 -10.95 40.41 16.29
N ASN A 237 -11.44 39.95 17.43
CA ASN A 237 -11.44 38.54 17.79
C ASN A 237 -12.23 37.69 16.79
N LEU A 238 -13.37 38.15 16.31
CA LEU A 238 -14.16 37.47 15.27
C LEU A 238 -13.42 37.41 13.94
N VAL A 239 -12.74 38.50 13.56
CA VAL A 239 -11.91 38.55 12.35
C VAL A 239 -10.80 37.52 12.44
N GLN A 240 -10.14 37.38 13.59
CA GLN A 240 -9.11 36.35 13.81
C GLN A 240 -9.69 34.92 13.71
N LEU A 241 -10.81 34.65 14.38
CA LEU A 241 -11.49 33.34 14.34
C LEU A 241 -11.93 32.94 12.93
N SER A 242 -12.18 33.90 12.05
CA SER A 242 -12.64 33.64 10.68
C SER A 242 -11.61 32.88 9.84
N LEU A 243 -10.33 32.94 10.20
CA LEU A 243 -9.24 32.24 9.51
C LEU A 243 -9.18 30.76 9.85
N ALA A 244 -9.60 30.37 11.04
CA ALA A 244 -9.54 28.98 11.50
C ALA A 244 -10.62 28.13 10.82
N ALA A 245 -10.25 26.95 10.36
CA ALA A 245 -11.18 25.97 9.82
C ALA A 245 -12.07 25.40 10.94
N THR A 246 -11.45 25.04 12.06
CA THR A 246 -12.12 24.55 13.28
C THR A 246 -11.84 25.53 14.42
N ILE A 247 -12.88 25.93 15.12
CA ILE A 247 -12.78 26.83 16.27
C ILE A 247 -13.08 26.02 17.53
N ASP A 248 -12.09 25.91 18.42
CA ASP A 248 -12.22 25.23 19.72
C ASP A 248 -11.65 26.08 20.85
N ALA A 249 -11.79 25.59 22.08
CA ALA A 249 -11.30 26.31 23.26
C ALA A 249 -9.76 26.41 23.31
N GLU A 250 -9.05 25.46 22.72
CA GLU A 250 -7.59 25.45 22.66
C GLU A 250 -7.08 26.56 21.73
N LEU A 251 -7.65 26.67 20.53
CA LEU A 251 -7.33 27.73 19.60
C LEU A 251 -7.67 29.11 20.18
N ALA A 252 -8.85 29.26 20.81
CA ALA A 252 -9.23 30.51 21.46
C ALA A 252 -8.26 30.90 22.59
N GLN A 253 -7.76 29.93 23.34
CA GLN A 253 -6.74 30.19 24.37
C GLN A 253 -5.40 30.61 23.75
N LEU A 254 -5.00 30.04 22.62
CA LEU A 254 -3.80 30.45 21.90
C LEU A 254 -3.89 31.88 21.38
N LEU A 255 -5.05 32.25 20.81
CA LEU A 255 -5.27 33.60 20.23
C LEU A 255 -5.50 34.68 21.29
N PHE A 256 -6.27 34.39 22.34
CA PHE A 256 -6.81 35.39 23.29
C PHE A 256 -6.36 35.17 24.73
N GLY A 257 -5.49 34.20 24.99
CA GLY A 257 -5.02 33.86 26.32
C GLY A 257 -6.15 33.40 27.25
N PRO A 258 -6.11 33.76 28.55
CA PRO A 258 -7.10 33.29 29.55
C PRO A 258 -8.56 33.67 29.23
N ASN A 259 -8.77 34.69 28.38
CA ASN A 259 -10.09 35.17 28.00
C ASN A 259 -10.72 34.41 26.82
N GLY A 260 -9.99 33.46 26.20
CA GLY A 260 -10.42 32.77 24.98
C GLY A 260 -11.81 32.17 25.09
N ARG A 261 -12.14 31.52 26.20
CA ARG A 261 -13.45 30.92 26.42
C ARG A 261 -14.58 31.96 26.53
N LEU A 262 -14.31 33.08 27.16
CA LEU A 262 -15.28 34.19 27.27
C LEU A 262 -15.59 34.81 25.91
N VAL A 263 -14.56 34.94 25.06
CA VAL A 263 -14.73 35.40 23.67
C VAL A 263 -15.64 34.48 22.87
N LEU A 264 -15.44 33.15 23.00
CA LEU A 264 -16.32 32.20 22.31
C LEU A 264 -17.76 32.23 22.80
N GLU A 265 -17.97 32.34 24.12
CA GLU A 265 -19.31 32.45 24.72
C GLU A 265 -20.00 33.76 24.29
N GLU A 266 -19.32 34.90 24.35
CA GLU A 266 -19.88 36.19 23.89
C GLU A 266 -20.22 36.16 22.39
N ALA A 267 -19.33 35.61 21.54
CA ALA A 267 -19.57 35.49 20.12
C ALA A 267 -20.75 34.55 19.80
N PHE A 268 -20.92 33.48 20.58
CA PHE A 268 -22.06 32.56 20.48
C PHE A 268 -23.37 33.26 20.92
N ASP A 269 -23.39 33.94 22.06
CA ASP A 269 -24.57 34.63 22.57
C ASP A 269 -25.03 35.76 21.65
N ARG A 270 -24.10 36.37 20.92
CA ARG A 270 -24.36 37.39 19.88
C ARG A 270 -24.78 36.81 18.52
N GLY A 271 -24.81 35.46 18.38
CA GLY A 271 -25.24 34.79 17.15
C GLY A 271 -24.20 34.73 16.03
N PHE A 272 -22.93 35.05 16.27
CA PHE A 272 -21.85 34.94 15.28
C PHE A 272 -21.32 33.53 15.15
N LEU A 273 -21.33 32.77 16.26
CA LEU A 273 -20.91 31.39 16.29
C LEU A 273 -22.08 30.44 16.49
N ASN A 274 -22.04 29.29 15.86
CA ASN A 274 -22.87 28.13 16.18
C ASN A 274 -22.05 27.14 16.96
N ARG A 275 -22.61 26.45 17.96
CA ARG A 275 -21.95 25.44 18.75
C ARG A 275 -22.31 24.05 18.26
N ASP A 276 -21.28 23.21 18.04
CA ASP A 276 -21.40 21.80 17.67
C ASP A 276 -20.51 20.96 18.60
N GLY A 277 -21.11 20.42 19.68
CA GLY A 277 -20.37 19.73 20.72
C GLY A 277 -19.34 20.62 21.43
N GLU A 278 -18.06 20.30 21.29
CA GLU A 278 -16.91 21.03 21.89
C GLU A 278 -16.36 22.10 20.93
N THR A 279 -16.83 22.14 19.68
CA THR A 279 -16.34 23.06 18.65
C THR A 279 -17.39 24.15 18.35
N TYR A 280 -16.91 25.22 17.74
CA TYR A 280 -17.75 26.31 17.24
C TYR A 280 -17.51 26.48 15.74
N ASP A 281 -18.54 26.93 15.03
CA ASP A 281 -18.47 27.21 13.59
C ASP A 281 -19.03 28.56 13.25
N LEU A 282 -18.42 29.24 12.29
CA LEU A 282 -18.89 30.49 11.68
C LEU A 282 -19.72 30.13 10.46
N HIS A 283 -20.91 30.75 10.35
CA HIS A 283 -21.68 30.63 9.13
C HIS A 283 -20.83 31.06 7.91
N PRO A 284 -20.83 30.29 6.80
CA PRO A 284 -19.91 30.53 5.66
C PRO A 284 -19.91 31.95 5.12
N LEU A 285 -21.09 32.60 5.05
CA LEU A 285 -21.21 33.97 4.59
C LEU A 285 -20.65 35.00 5.59
N LEU A 286 -20.83 34.78 6.90
CA LEU A 286 -20.15 35.56 7.94
C LEU A 286 -18.66 35.41 7.92
N ARG A 287 -18.18 34.19 7.73
CA ARG A 287 -16.76 33.89 7.59
C ARG A 287 -16.12 34.63 6.42
N GLN A 288 -16.81 34.68 5.27
CA GLN A 288 -16.36 35.42 4.08
C GLN A 288 -16.33 36.93 4.35
N PHE A 289 -17.35 37.45 4.99
CA PHE A 289 -17.41 38.88 5.39
C PHE A 289 -16.24 39.23 6.34
N LEU A 290 -16.03 38.45 7.42
CA LEU A 290 -14.97 38.71 8.39
C LEU A 290 -13.56 38.57 7.77
N ARG A 291 -13.36 37.60 6.87
CA ARG A 291 -12.10 37.47 6.09
C ARG A 291 -11.82 38.71 5.23
N SER A 292 -12.87 39.38 4.67
CA SER A 292 -12.68 40.62 3.94
C SER A 292 -12.18 41.77 4.85
N LYS A 293 -12.52 41.73 6.14
CA LYS A 293 -11.98 42.67 7.15
C LYS A 293 -10.52 42.36 7.50
N MET A 294 -10.16 41.08 7.56
CA MET A 294 -8.77 40.66 7.77
C MET A 294 -7.82 41.17 6.66
N ALA A 295 -8.28 41.19 5.42
CA ALA A 295 -7.49 41.73 4.30
C ALA A 295 -7.13 43.22 4.46
N LYS A 296 -7.95 43.98 5.23
CA LYS A 296 -7.77 45.41 5.53
C LYS A 296 -7.02 45.65 6.86
N ALA A 297 -6.71 44.60 7.62
CA ALA A 297 -6.06 44.69 8.91
C ALA A 297 -4.57 45.08 8.76
N ASP A 298 -4.00 45.60 9.85
CA ASP A 298 -2.56 45.87 9.92
C ASP A 298 -1.73 44.62 9.57
N SER A 299 -0.62 44.80 8.82
CA SER A 299 0.17 43.73 8.28
C SER A 299 0.82 42.86 9.37
N LEU A 300 1.25 43.46 10.49
CA LEU A 300 1.88 42.71 11.60
C LEU A 300 0.86 41.87 12.38
N ALA A 301 -0.30 42.48 12.71
CA ALA A 301 -1.41 41.80 13.40
C ALA A 301 -1.94 40.63 12.56
N ARG A 302 -2.07 40.82 11.24
CA ARG A 302 -2.47 39.78 10.30
C ARG A 302 -1.45 38.63 10.24
N ALA A 303 -0.16 38.96 10.08
CA ALA A 303 0.91 37.94 10.01
C ALA A 303 0.95 37.11 11.30
N SER A 304 0.92 37.75 12.47
CA SER A 304 0.90 37.06 13.77
C SER A 304 -0.30 36.12 13.92
N THR A 305 -1.49 36.56 13.49
CA THR A 305 -2.70 35.73 13.56
C THR A 305 -2.59 34.52 12.62
N VAL A 306 -2.17 34.73 11.37
CA VAL A 306 -1.99 33.65 10.37
C VAL A 306 -0.97 32.63 10.86
N GLU A 307 0.19 33.09 11.38
CA GLU A 307 1.21 32.21 11.92
C GLU A 307 0.68 31.40 13.12
N THR A 308 0.01 32.04 14.08
CA THR A 308 -0.51 31.35 15.28
C THR A 308 -1.46 30.21 14.89
N ILE A 309 -2.42 30.49 14.00
CA ILE A 309 -3.39 29.48 13.54
C ILE A 309 -2.68 28.39 12.72
N ALA A 310 -1.82 28.76 11.77
CA ALA A 310 -1.15 27.80 10.92
C ALA A 310 -0.21 26.87 11.70
N TYR A 311 0.51 27.36 12.72
CA TYR A 311 1.32 26.49 13.56
C TYR A 311 0.48 25.57 14.43
N ALA A 312 -0.67 26.01 14.94
CA ALA A 312 -1.61 25.15 15.65
C ALA A 312 -2.15 24.01 14.72
N ASP A 313 -2.46 24.34 13.48
CA ASP A 313 -2.92 23.40 12.47
C ASP A 313 -1.79 22.43 12.04
N LEU A 314 -0.51 22.89 11.96
CA LEU A 314 0.66 22.04 11.71
C LEU A 314 0.84 20.98 12.80
N GLU A 315 0.63 21.32 14.08
CA GLU A 315 0.73 20.36 15.19
C GLU A 315 -0.41 19.31 15.15
N LYS A 316 -1.58 19.69 14.62
CA LYS A 316 -2.73 18.79 14.40
C LYS A 316 -2.66 18.01 13.09
N SER A 317 -1.60 18.19 12.29
CA SER A 317 -1.45 17.63 10.94
C SER A 317 -2.60 18.00 9.98
N ALA A 318 -3.19 19.16 10.18
CA ALA A 318 -4.23 19.74 9.32
C ALA A 318 -3.57 20.43 8.10
N TRP A 319 -2.96 19.62 7.25
CA TRP A 319 -2.07 20.09 6.18
C TRP A 319 -2.74 21.00 5.16
N ASP A 320 -3.98 20.69 4.78
CA ASP A 320 -4.72 21.43 3.75
C ASP A 320 -5.12 22.82 4.24
N GLU A 321 -5.42 22.95 5.52
CA GLU A 321 -5.72 24.21 6.19
C GLU A 321 -4.51 25.13 6.22
N VAL A 322 -3.35 24.56 6.55
CA VAL A 322 -2.08 25.30 6.53
C VAL A 322 -1.73 25.76 5.12
N PHE A 323 -1.92 24.91 4.13
CA PHE A 323 -1.70 25.28 2.72
C PHE A 323 -2.61 26.43 2.29
N ALA A 324 -3.89 26.36 2.65
CA ALA A 324 -4.86 27.41 2.33
C ALA A 324 -4.42 28.77 2.91
N LEU A 325 -3.97 28.79 4.18
CA LEU A 325 -3.46 30.01 4.81
C LEU A 325 -2.15 30.50 4.17
N ALA A 326 -1.20 29.60 3.94
CA ALA A 326 0.08 29.96 3.33
C ALA A 326 -0.08 30.55 1.92
N SER A 327 -1.01 29.99 1.13
CA SER A 327 -1.30 30.44 -0.22
C SER A 327 -2.10 31.75 -0.23
N GLU A 328 -3.19 31.86 0.55
CA GLU A 328 -4.03 33.07 0.63
C GLU A 328 -3.23 34.30 1.07
N PHE A 329 -2.37 34.14 2.08
CA PHE A 329 -1.57 35.22 2.63
C PHE A 329 -0.15 35.32 2.07
N SER A 330 0.21 34.46 1.12
CA SER A 330 1.54 34.38 0.45
C SER A 330 2.71 34.26 1.43
N VAL A 331 2.58 33.39 2.45
CA VAL A 331 3.57 33.18 3.51
C VAL A 331 4.49 32.00 3.15
N GLY A 332 5.62 32.28 2.50
CA GLY A 332 6.56 31.27 2.03
C GLY A 332 7.18 30.41 3.14
N GLU A 333 7.44 30.99 4.33
CA GLU A 333 7.98 30.23 5.48
C GLU A 333 7.02 29.15 5.98
N LEU A 334 5.72 29.43 5.99
CA LEU A 334 4.71 28.43 6.33
C LEU A 334 4.67 27.29 5.30
N LEU A 335 4.74 27.63 4.02
CA LEU A 335 4.77 26.62 2.96
C LEU A 335 6.03 25.74 3.04
N ASN A 336 7.18 26.33 3.39
CA ASN A 336 8.41 25.58 3.63
C ASN A 336 8.29 24.63 4.83
N ALA A 337 7.71 25.09 5.94
CA ALA A 337 7.48 24.28 7.13
C ALA A 337 6.46 23.15 6.86
N LEU A 338 5.40 23.47 6.10
CA LEU A 338 4.38 22.52 5.68
C LEU A 338 4.99 21.38 4.84
N LEU A 339 5.73 21.71 3.77
CA LEU A 339 6.38 20.71 2.92
C LEU A 339 7.36 19.83 3.73
N GLY A 340 8.10 20.42 4.67
CA GLY A 340 9.02 19.68 5.52
C GLY A 340 8.34 18.65 6.43
N ARG A 341 7.13 18.92 6.90
CA ARG A 341 6.39 18.04 7.82
C ARG A 341 5.43 17.09 7.11
N ALA A 342 4.79 17.53 6.03
CA ALA A 342 3.73 16.78 5.36
C ALA A 342 4.22 15.86 4.25
N LEU A 343 5.45 16.02 3.72
CA LEU A 343 5.94 15.31 2.55
C LEU A 343 5.78 13.78 2.66
N ASP A 344 6.26 13.19 3.76
CA ASP A 344 6.20 11.74 3.94
C ASP A 344 4.77 11.24 4.11
N ASP A 345 3.90 12.01 4.74
CA ASP A 345 2.49 11.68 4.89
C ASP A 345 1.75 11.72 3.54
N LEU A 346 1.95 12.76 2.74
CA LEU A 346 1.38 12.87 1.39
C LEU A 346 1.84 11.71 0.48
N LEU A 347 3.13 11.40 0.48
CA LEU A 347 3.68 10.29 -0.29
C LEU A 347 3.11 8.94 0.16
N SER A 348 3.00 8.73 1.48
CA SER A 348 2.46 7.48 2.03
C SER A 348 0.97 7.29 1.74
N LYS A 349 0.23 8.39 1.61
CA LYS A 349 -1.21 8.41 1.28
C LYS A 349 -1.48 8.51 -0.22
N GLY A 350 -0.46 8.56 -1.07
CA GLY A 350 -0.62 8.68 -2.53
C GLY A 350 -1.23 10.02 -2.98
N ARG A 351 -1.18 11.07 -2.14
CA ARG A 351 -1.71 12.40 -2.45
C ARG A 351 -0.78 13.17 -3.39
N LEU A 352 -0.49 12.58 -4.54
CA LEU A 352 0.50 13.12 -5.48
C LEU A 352 0.02 14.38 -6.19
N ALA A 353 -1.26 14.45 -6.52
CA ALA A 353 -1.86 15.64 -7.14
C ALA A 353 -1.87 16.83 -6.16
N THR A 354 -2.18 16.58 -4.89
CA THR A 354 -2.04 17.60 -3.83
C THR A 354 -0.60 18.13 -3.76
N LEU A 355 0.38 17.22 -3.76
CA LEU A 355 1.79 17.61 -3.72
C LEU A 355 2.20 18.43 -4.95
N GLU A 356 1.70 18.10 -6.14
CA GLU A 356 1.92 18.91 -7.36
C GLU A 356 1.39 20.33 -7.21
N THR A 357 0.16 20.48 -6.76
CA THR A 357 -0.43 21.81 -6.50
C THR A 357 0.39 22.61 -5.50
N TRP A 358 0.88 21.99 -4.44
CA TRP A 358 1.71 22.67 -3.44
C TRP A 358 3.09 23.06 -3.99
N LEU A 359 3.67 22.24 -4.87
CA LEU A 359 4.93 22.56 -5.53
C LEU A 359 4.80 23.69 -6.54
N GLU A 360 3.68 23.79 -7.26
CA GLU A 360 3.39 24.95 -8.12
C GLU A 360 3.37 26.25 -7.31
N GLU A 361 2.73 26.24 -6.15
CA GLU A 361 2.72 27.38 -5.23
C GLU A 361 4.10 27.64 -4.60
N ALA A 362 4.86 26.57 -4.29
CA ALA A 362 6.23 26.70 -3.79
C ALA A 362 7.15 27.35 -4.81
N HIS A 363 7.01 27.04 -6.10
CA HIS A 363 7.77 27.72 -7.16
C HIS A 363 7.48 29.23 -7.19
N ARG A 364 6.27 29.63 -6.85
CA ARG A 364 5.89 31.05 -6.81
C ARG A 364 6.44 31.76 -5.56
N LEU A 365 6.35 31.12 -4.38
CA LEU A 365 6.65 31.76 -3.09
C LEU A 365 8.08 31.51 -2.59
N ILE A 366 8.63 30.32 -2.82
CA ILE A 366 9.91 29.84 -2.29
C ILE A 366 10.75 29.09 -3.34
N PRO A 367 11.04 29.69 -4.51
CA PRO A 367 11.65 29.00 -5.66
C PRO A 367 13.02 28.36 -5.39
N SER A 368 13.69 28.77 -4.34
CA SER A 368 15.03 28.27 -3.96
C SER A 368 15.02 27.34 -2.75
N ALA A 369 13.84 26.94 -2.24
CA ALA A 369 13.75 26.12 -1.04
C ALA A 369 14.22 24.69 -1.29
N ASP A 370 15.15 24.21 -0.44
CA ASP A 370 15.71 22.87 -0.54
C ASP A 370 14.67 21.78 -0.29
N VAL A 371 13.69 22.05 0.59
CA VAL A 371 12.59 21.13 0.86
C VAL A 371 11.69 20.95 -0.37
N ALA A 372 11.37 22.04 -1.08
CA ALA A 372 10.61 21.98 -2.31
C ALA A 372 11.34 21.16 -3.39
N ALA A 373 12.66 21.41 -3.55
CA ALA A 373 13.49 20.64 -4.47
C ALA A 373 13.55 19.14 -4.12
N LEU A 374 13.59 18.78 -2.81
CA LEU A 374 13.50 17.39 -2.40
C LEU A 374 12.11 16.81 -2.69
N ALA A 375 11.05 17.55 -2.45
CA ALA A 375 9.68 17.11 -2.74
C ALA A 375 9.48 16.83 -4.25
N GLU A 376 10.11 17.61 -5.13
CA GLU A 376 10.14 17.34 -6.57
C GLU A 376 10.88 16.05 -6.92
N VAL A 377 12.02 15.77 -6.26
CA VAL A 377 12.75 14.51 -6.43
C VAL A 377 11.85 13.32 -6.05
N GLU A 378 11.23 13.39 -4.87
CA GLU A 378 10.34 12.35 -4.37
C GLU A 378 9.11 12.14 -5.28
N LEU A 379 8.54 13.23 -5.76
CA LEU A 379 7.39 13.18 -6.68
C LEU A 379 7.77 12.57 -8.03
N ALA A 380 8.91 12.98 -8.61
CA ALA A 380 9.40 12.43 -9.87
C ALA A 380 9.70 10.93 -9.74
N PHE A 381 10.36 10.52 -8.65
CA PHE A 381 10.62 9.11 -8.34
C PHE A 381 9.31 8.32 -8.21
N ARG A 382 8.36 8.86 -7.47
CA ARG A 382 7.06 8.23 -7.21
C ARG A 382 6.23 8.05 -8.48
N LYS A 383 6.33 8.97 -9.44
CA LYS A 383 5.66 8.92 -10.75
C LYS A 383 6.41 8.08 -11.80
N GLY A 384 7.49 7.37 -11.44
CA GLY A 384 8.28 6.57 -12.37
C GLY A 384 9.13 7.38 -13.35
N ARG A 385 9.28 8.69 -13.14
CA ARG A 385 10.14 9.56 -13.96
C ARG A 385 11.58 9.49 -13.46
N TRP A 386 12.17 8.31 -13.52
CA TRP A 386 13.43 7.98 -12.87
C TRP A 386 14.62 8.81 -13.34
N PRO A 387 14.86 9.05 -14.65
CA PRO A 387 15.98 9.89 -15.09
C PRO A 387 15.88 11.32 -14.56
N GLU A 388 14.66 11.88 -14.49
CA GLU A 388 14.41 13.20 -13.95
C GLU A 388 14.65 13.24 -12.43
N ALA A 389 14.22 12.20 -11.71
CA ALA A 389 14.42 12.09 -10.27
C ALA A 389 15.91 12.03 -9.92
N GLU A 390 16.70 11.23 -10.64
CA GLU A 390 18.15 11.12 -10.44
C GLU A 390 18.87 12.44 -10.68
N ASP A 391 18.60 13.09 -11.82
CA ASP A 391 19.23 14.36 -12.18
C ASP A 391 18.91 15.47 -11.15
N ARG A 392 17.64 15.60 -10.74
CA ARG A 392 17.23 16.54 -9.68
C ARG A 392 17.90 16.21 -8.34
N ALA A 393 17.95 14.93 -7.96
CA ALA A 393 18.57 14.47 -6.71
C ALA A 393 20.07 14.78 -6.66
N ARG A 394 20.81 14.52 -7.74
CA ARG A 394 22.24 14.81 -7.84
C ARG A 394 22.51 16.32 -7.78
N ARG A 395 21.71 17.12 -8.49
CA ARG A 395 21.82 18.60 -8.42
C ARG A 395 21.56 19.13 -7.02
N LEU A 396 20.50 18.63 -6.36
CA LEU A 396 20.20 19.01 -4.99
C LEU A 396 21.33 18.64 -4.03
N ALA A 397 21.81 17.39 -4.08
CA ALA A 397 22.91 16.93 -3.22
C ALA A 397 24.21 17.74 -3.41
N THR A 398 24.49 18.20 -4.64
CA THR A 398 25.66 19.06 -4.94
C THR A 398 25.50 20.45 -4.35
N ARG A 399 24.29 21.00 -4.34
CA ARG A 399 23.97 22.32 -3.79
C ARG A 399 24.02 22.36 -2.27
N LEU A 400 23.60 21.26 -1.63
CA LEU A 400 23.50 21.16 -0.19
C LEU A 400 24.86 21.01 0.50
N SER A 401 25.03 21.63 1.66
CA SER A 401 26.19 21.39 2.51
C SER A 401 26.27 19.92 2.94
N ARG A 402 27.48 19.46 3.31
CA ARG A 402 27.69 18.05 3.66
C ARG A 402 26.88 17.58 4.87
N GLN A 403 26.56 18.48 5.78
CA GLN A 403 25.79 18.18 7.00
C GLN A 403 24.31 18.56 6.90
N HIS A 404 23.86 18.96 5.70
CA HIS A 404 22.45 19.32 5.53
C HIS A 404 21.54 18.08 5.67
N PRO A 405 20.44 18.16 6.46
CA PRO A 405 19.57 17.00 6.77
C PRO A 405 19.01 16.30 5.51
N LEU A 406 18.76 17.06 4.44
CA LEU A 406 18.16 16.51 3.21
C LEU A 406 19.19 15.86 2.27
N ALA A 407 20.51 16.07 2.47
CA ALA A 407 21.53 15.62 1.55
C ALA A 407 21.60 14.09 1.41
N SER A 408 21.52 13.38 2.53
CA SER A 408 21.49 11.91 2.55
C SER A 408 20.27 11.34 1.79
N ARG A 409 19.10 11.95 1.98
CA ARG A 409 17.86 11.51 1.33
C ARG A 409 17.88 11.73 -0.18
N ALA A 410 18.42 12.87 -0.64
CA ALA A 410 18.58 13.13 -2.06
C ALA A 410 19.51 12.09 -2.73
N LEU A 411 20.69 11.84 -2.14
CA LEU A 411 21.64 10.84 -2.63
C LEU A 411 21.07 9.42 -2.61
N PHE A 412 20.31 9.09 -1.57
CA PHE A 412 19.62 7.81 -1.47
C PHE A 412 18.62 7.60 -2.63
N ARG A 413 17.87 8.64 -3.02
CA ARG A 413 16.95 8.54 -4.18
C ARG A 413 17.71 8.36 -5.48
N ALA A 414 18.81 9.10 -5.70
CA ALA A 414 19.66 8.89 -6.86
C ALA A 414 20.21 7.46 -6.92
N ALA A 415 20.63 6.91 -5.78
CA ALA A 415 21.11 5.54 -5.68
C ALA A 415 20.04 4.51 -6.01
N GLN A 416 18.78 4.73 -5.55
CA GLN A 416 17.67 3.83 -5.88
C GLN A 416 17.36 3.82 -7.37
N VAL A 417 17.44 4.97 -8.05
CA VAL A 417 17.30 5.00 -9.52
C VAL A 417 18.44 4.23 -10.18
N ALA A 418 19.68 4.41 -9.74
CA ALA A 418 20.82 3.65 -10.27
C ALA A 418 20.67 2.14 -10.07
N GLN A 419 20.06 1.69 -8.96
CA GLN A 419 19.71 0.27 -8.74
C GLN A 419 18.64 -0.23 -9.73
N LEU A 420 17.58 0.57 -9.96
CA LEU A 420 16.52 0.24 -10.91
C LEU A 420 17.01 0.17 -12.35
N ASP A 421 18.03 0.96 -12.70
CA ASP A 421 18.69 0.99 -14.03
C ASP A 421 19.81 -0.05 -14.17
N ASP A 422 19.92 -1.03 -13.26
CA ASP A 422 20.97 -2.05 -13.24
C ASP A 422 22.41 -1.47 -13.25
N ARG A 423 22.60 -0.38 -12.49
CA ARG A 423 23.92 0.29 -12.28
C ARG A 423 24.35 0.16 -10.81
N PRO A 424 24.61 -1.06 -10.30
CA PRO A 424 24.88 -1.27 -8.88
C PRO A 424 26.18 -0.62 -8.40
N ALA A 425 27.18 -0.48 -9.24
CA ALA A 425 28.42 0.22 -8.88
C ALA A 425 28.19 1.72 -8.61
N ASP A 426 27.46 2.42 -9.48
CA ASP A 426 27.05 3.81 -9.30
C ASP A 426 26.19 3.96 -8.02
N ALA A 427 25.24 3.04 -7.84
CA ALA A 427 24.39 3.03 -6.65
C ALA A 427 25.24 2.94 -5.38
N LEU A 428 26.25 2.09 -5.34
CA LEU A 428 27.13 1.91 -4.19
C LEU A 428 27.96 3.16 -3.86
N GLU A 429 28.42 3.88 -4.87
CA GLU A 429 29.12 5.15 -4.70
C GLU A 429 28.20 6.20 -4.06
N LEU A 430 27.01 6.36 -4.62
CA LEU A 430 25.99 7.27 -4.09
C LEU A 430 25.54 6.90 -2.66
N LEU A 431 25.36 5.61 -2.37
CA LEU A 431 25.02 5.13 -1.03
C LEU A 431 26.17 5.35 -0.03
N SER A 432 27.41 5.26 -0.47
CA SER A 432 28.56 5.53 0.38
C SER A 432 28.62 7.01 0.76
N GLU A 433 28.33 7.90 -0.19
CA GLU A 433 28.21 9.32 0.07
C GLU A 433 26.97 9.65 0.94
N ALA A 434 25.81 9.03 0.65
CA ALA A 434 24.60 9.18 1.45
C ALA A 434 24.83 8.78 2.92
N ARG A 435 25.55 7.66 3.15
CA ARG A 435 25.93 7.21 4.50
C ARG A 435 26.76 8.25 5.23
N ALA A 436 27.77 8.82 4.54
CA ALA A 436 28.65 9.84 5.13
C ALA A 436 27.93 11.16 5.45
N ARG A 437 26.75 11.40 4.85
CA ARG A 437 25.92 12.59 5.03
C ARG A 437 24.65 12.31 5.87
N SER A 438 24.44 11.07 6.35
CA SER A 438 23.29 10.73 7.17
C SER A 438 23.35 11.40 8.53
N THR A 439 22.32 12.17 8.87
CA THR A 439 22.22 12.90 10.14
C THR A 439 21.24 12.26 11.13
N THR A 440 20.40 11.34 10.67
CA THR A 440 19.40 10.62 11.48
C THR A 440 19.61 9.11 11.41
N SER A 441 19.17 8.39 12.45
CA SER A 441 19.17 6.92 12.47
C SER A 441 18.24 6.32 11.39
N ALA A 442 17.15 7.01 11.05
CA ALA A 442 16.23 6.59 10.01
C ALA A 442 16.86 6.63 8.61
N ASP A 443 17.61 7.71 8.29
CA ASP A 443 18.35 7.80 7.03
C ASP A 443 19.46 6.75 6.95
N LEU A 444 20.20 6.58 8.04
CA LEU A 444 21.26 5.59 8.10
C LEU A 444 20.72 4.16 7.88
N ARG A 445 19.58 3.81 8.49
CA ARG A 445 18.94 2.50 8.26
C ARG A 445 18.56 2.29 6.80
N ARG A 446 17.93 3.29 6.16
CA ARG A 446 17.55 3.21 4.73
C ARG A 446 18.77 2.97 3.85
N VAL A 447 19.83 3.73 4.08
CA VAL A 447 21.07 3.63 3.31
C VAL A 447 21.77 2.28 3.54
N LEU A 448 21.88 1.81 4.78
CA LEU A 448 22.52 0.53 5.09
C LEU A 448 21.78 -0.66 4.49
N TRP A 449 20.44 -0.65 4.54
CA TRP A 449 19.65 -1.69 3.90
C TRP A 449 19.86 -1.71 2.38
N SER A 450 19.82 -0.56 1.73
CA SER A 450 20.07 -0.46 0.29
C SER A 450 21.49 -0.90 -0.07
N ARG A 451 22.51 -0.50 0.72
CA ARG A 451 23.89 -0.99 0.54
C ARG A 451 24.00 -2.51 0.66
N PHE A 452 23.32 -3.08 1.65
CA PHE A 452 23.27 -4.53 1.84
C PHE A 452 22.73 -5.23 0.57
N ILE A 453 21.60 -4.78 0.04
CA ILE A 453 21.04 -5.33 -1.20
C ILE A 453 21.99 -5.15 -2.38
N THR A 454 22.57 -3.94 -2.57
CA THR A 454 23.52 -3.70 -3.68
C THR A 454 24.76 -4.60 -3.61
N PHE A 455 25.32 -4.85 -2.43
CA PHE A 455 26.43 -5.78 -2.29
C PHE A 455 26.03 -7.24 -2.59
N THR A 456 24.77 -7.62 -2.34
CA THR A 456 24.31 -8.95 -2.75
C THR A 456 24.18 -9.08 -4.27
N ASP A 457 23.76 -8.01 -4.95
CA ASP A 457 23.65 -7.97 -6.42
C ASP A 457 25.02 -7.97 -7.11
N LEU A 458 26.03 -7.36 -6.46
CA LEU A 458 27.44 -7.38 -6.90
C LEU A 458 28.18 -8.68 -6.53
N GLU A 459 27.52 -9.64 -5.91
CA GLU A 459 28.11 -10.87 -5.38
C GLU A 459 29.29 -10.67 -4.41
N GLU A 460 29.18 -9.65 -3.55
CA GLU A 460 30.20 -9.27 -2.57
C GLU A 460 29.77 -9.72 -1.14
N PRO A 461 29.87 -11.04 -0.81
CA PRO A 461 29.28 -11.59 0.41
C PRO A 461 29.83 -11.00 1.70
N ARG A 462 31.11 -10.61 1.70
CA ARG A 462 31.78 -10.04 2.88
C ARG A 462 31.23 -8.63 3.17
N GLN A 463 31.16 -7.80 2.15
CA GLN A 463 30.61 -6.43 2.26
C GLN A 463 29.12 -6.43 2.56
N ALA A 464 28.36 -7.37 1.97
CA ALA A 464 26.94 -7.56 2.28
C ALA A 464 26.75 -7.92 3.77
N ALA A 465 27.53 -8.88 4.29
CA ALA A 465 27.46 -9.26 5.69
C ALA A 465 27.85 -8.09 6.64
N GLU A 466 28.89 -7.31 6.29
CA GLU A 466 29.31 -6.13 7.05
C GLU A 466 28.20 -5.06 7.09
N ALA A 467 27.58 -4.76 5.94
CA ALA A 467 26.46 -3.80 5.85
C ALA A 467 25.26 -4.27 6.68
N LEU A 468 24.92 -5.55 6.64
CA LEU A 468 23.86 -6.13 7.46
C LEU A 468 24.18 -6.05 8.96
N GLN A 469 25.41 -6.36 9.37
CA GLN A 469 25.83 -6.23 10.78
C GLN A 469 25.77 -4.80 11.27
N GLU A 470 26.11 -3.81 10.41
CA GLU A 470 25.98 -2.41 10.76
C GLU A 470 24.51 -2.00 10.93
N PHE A 471 23.64 -2.50 10.06
CA PHE A 471 22.18 -2.34 10.18
C PHE A 471 21.64 -2.98 11.48
N GLU A 472 22.08 -4.18 11.83
CA GLU A 472 21.69 -4.91 13.05
C GLU A 472 22.09 -4.19 14.36
N ARG A 473 23.17 -3.40 14.33
CA ARG A 473 23.60 -2.61 15.50
C ARG A 473 22.68 -1.44 15.79
N LEU A 474 21.88 -1.01 14.82
CA LEU A 474 20.87 0.03 15.01
C LEU A 474 19.61 -0.61 15.62
N ALA A 475 19.16 -0.08 16.76
CA ALA A 475 17.91 -0.57 17.35
C ALA A 475 16.73 -0.39 16.39
N PRO A 476 15.86 -1.41 16.20
CA PRO A 476 14.70 -1.29 15.33
C PRO A 476 13.70 -0.31 15.93
N GLU A 477 13.26 0.68 15.13
CA GLU A 477 12.28 1.68 15.53
C GLU A 477 10.87 1.34 15.04
N SER A 478 10.77 0.46 14.03
CA SER A 478 9.50 0.09 13.40
C SER A 478 9.31 -1.43 13.27
N VAL A 479 8.11 -1.85 12.89
CA VAL A 479 7.82 -3.24 12.52
C VAL A 479 8.59 -3.62 11.26
N GLU A 480 8.71 -2.71 10.32
CA GLU A 480 9.45 -2.86 9.07
C GLU A 480 10.93 -3.14 9.30
N ASP A 481 11.56 -2.44 10.26
CA ASP A 481 12.96 -2.71 10.64
C ASP A 481 13.13 -4.13 11.20
N LYS A 482 12.20 -4.59 12.03
CA LYS A 482 12.21 -5.98 12.56
C LYS A 482 12.07 -7.02 11.47
N ILE A 483 11.24 -6.75 10.46
CA ILE A 483 11.07 -7.64 9.31
C ILE A 483 12.37 -7.68 8.49
N ARG A 484 12.99 -6.53 8.22
CA ARG A 484 14.27 -6.46 7.49
C ARG A 484 15.41 -7.16 8.23
N LEU A 485 15.48 -7.03 9.56
CA LEU A 485 16.44 -7.77 10.40
C LEU A 485 16.30 -9.29 10.28
N SER A 486 15.10 -9.77 10.01
CA SER A 486 14.85 -11.21 9.75
C SER A 486 15.07 -11.56 8.28
N GLN A 487 14.75 -10.67 7.36
CA GLN A 487 14.93 -10.87 5.92
C GLN A 487 16.42 -10.95 5.53
N GLY A 488 17.27 -10.11 6.10
CA GLY A 488 18.69 -10.02 5.73
C GLY A 488 19.43 -11.36 5.83
N PRO A 489 19.42 -12.07 6.98
CA PRO A 489 20.05 -13.39 7.10
C PRO A 489 19.48 -14.43 6.14
N ILE A 490 18.16 -14.41 5.85
CA ILE A 490 17.54 -15.31 4.87
C ILE A 490 18.05 -14.97 3.46
N HIS A 491 18.14 -13.69 3.13
CA HIS A 491 18.62 -13.23 1.84
C HIS A 491 20.08 -13.65 1.58
N LEU A 492 20.95 -13.57 2.60
CA LEU A 492 22.30 -14.13 2.52
C LEU A 492 22.30 -15.64 2.35
N ALA A 493 21.43 -16.34 3.08
CA ALA A 493 21.37 -17.79 3.06
C ALA A 493 20.94 -18.34 1.69
N VAL A 494 19.99 -17.72 1.00
CA VAL A 494 19.56 -18.14 -0.34
C VAL A 494 20.63 -17.89 -1.40
N ARG A 495 21.58 -16.97 -1.14
CA ARG A 495 22.69 -16.68 -2.06
C ARG A 495 23.91 -17.59 -1.82
N TRP A 496 24.27 -17.85 -0.57
CA TRP A 496 25.56 -18.47 -0.24
C TRP A 496 25.50 -19.71 0.68
N GLY A 497 24.34 -20.01 1.27
CA GLY A 497 24.10 -21.19 2.10
C GLY A 497 23.72 -20.88 3.54
N GLY A 498 23.33 -21.94 4.28
CA GLY A 498 22.75 -21.79 5.62
C GLY A 498 21.23 -21.71 5.64
N VAL A 499 20.59 -22.16 4.56
CA VAL A 499 19.15 -22.02 4.29
C VAL A 499 18.30 -22.61 5.42
N GLN A 500 18.61 -23.84 5.89
CA GLN A 500 17.81 -24.48 6.92
C GLN A 500 17.82 -23.68 8.24
N GLN A 501 19.00 -23.24 8.67
CA GLN A 501 19.15 -22.47 9.90
C GLN A 501 18.40 -21.12 9.82
N ALA A 502 18.45 -20.47 8.65
CA ALA A 502 17.76 -19.20 8.42
C ALA A 502 16.22 -19.39 8.47
N LEU A 503 15.68 -20.44 7.86
CA LEU A 503 14.26 -20.77 7.90
C LEU A 503 13.76 -21.01 9.33
N ASP A 504 14.48 -21.84 10.10
CA ASP A 504 14.07 -22.20 11.45
C ASP A 504 14.10 -20.99 12.39
N ARG A 505 15.13 -20.14 12.26
CA ARG A 505 15.33 -18.96 13.11
C ARG A 505 14.28 -17.85 12.87
N HIS A 506 13.82 -17.68 11.64
CA HIS A 506 12.99 -16.52 11.24
C HIS A 506 11.53 -16.86 10.93
N ARG A 507 11.07 -18.06 11.29
CA ARG A 507 9.69 -18.51 11.07
C ARG A 507 8.65 -17.60 11.75
N SER A 508 8.92 -17.12 12.95
CA SER A 508 8.01 -16.26 13.72
C SER A 508 7.77 -14.88 13.08
N THR A 509 8.65 -14.46 12.16
CA THR A 509 8.47 -13.18 11.45
C THR A 509 7.26 -13.19 10.53
N LEU A 510 6.77 -14.37 10.11
CA LEU A 510 5.53 -14.48 9.33
C LEU A 510 4.31 -13.86 10.04
N GLU A 511 4.29 -13.87 11.40
CA GLU A 511 3.25 -13.26 12.20
C GLU A 511 3.36 -11.72 12.23
N LEU A 512 4.57 -11.17 12.09
CA LEU A 512 4.79 -9.72 12.05
C LEU A 512 4.30 -9.11 10.72
N LEU A 513 4.20 -9.90 9.66
CA LEU A 513 3.76 -9.41 8.35
C LEU A 513 2.34 -8.86 8.36
N GLU A 514 1.47 -9.31 9.27
CA GLU A 514 0.12 -8.77 9.41
C GLU A 514 0.10 -7.38 10.09
N ARG A 515 1.21 -6.99 10.70
CA ARG A 515 1.34 -5.72 11.43
C ARG A 515 2.06 -4.64 10.63
N THR A 516 2.69 -4.99 9.51
CA THR A 516 3.32 -4.00 8.64
C THR A 516 2.31 -3.39 7.68
N ALA A 517 2.38 -2.08 7.56
CA ALA A 517 1.62 -1.33 6.58
C ALA A 517 2.39 -1.13 5.25
N ASP A 518 3.65 -1.59 5.16
CA ASP A 518 4.49 -1.45 3.96
C ASP A 518 4.45 -2.73 3.12
N PRO A 519 3.74 -2.73 1.96
CA PRO A 519 3.60 -3.91 1.12
C PRO A 519 4.93 -4.33 0.45
N VAL A 520 5.88 -3.42 0.26
CA VAL A 520 7.19 -3.74 -0.34
C VAL A 520 8.06 -4.53 0.64
N VAL A 521 8.11 -4.09 1.91
CA VAL A 521 8.83 -4.83 2.98
C VAL A 521 8.22 -6.20 3.19
N ARG A 522 6.89 -6.29 3.20
CA ARG A 522 6.15 -7.55 3.30
C ARG A 522 6.51 -8.51 2.16
N SER A 523 6.43 -8.01 0.92
CA SER A 523 6.72 -8.79 -0.29
C SER A 523 8.18 -9.25 -0.35
N GLY A 524 9.13 -8.39 0.02
CA GLY A 524 10.55 -8.73 0.05
C GLY A 524 10.87 -9.87 1.02
N PHE A 525 10.24 -9.87 2.20
CA PHE A 525 10.36 -10.97 3.14
C PHE A 525 9.77 -12.28 2.59
N LEU A 526 8.53 -12.24 2.04
CA LEU A 526 7.86 -13.40 1.46
C LEU A 526 8.68 -14.01 0.32
N GLN A 527 9.28 -13.18 -0.53
CA GLN A 527 10.15 -13.61 -1.62
C GLN A 527 11.39 -14.33 -1.09
N SER A 528 12.13 -13.74 -0.15
CA SER A 528 13.34 -14.33 0.40
C SER A 528 13.05 -15.64 1.13
N TYR A 529 11.97 -15.68 1.94
CA TYR A 529 11.59 -16.86 2.71
C TYR A 529 11.07 -17.99 1.80
N GLY A 530 10.27 -17.66 0.78
CA GLY A 530 9.73 -18.63 -0.18
C GLY A 530 10.82 -19.23 -1.08
N THR A 531 11.81 -18.45 -1.50
CA THR A 531 13.00 -18.94 -2.21
C THR A 531 13.78 -19.92 -1.32
N ALA A 532 13.98 -19.60 -0.04
CA ALA A 532 14.63 -20.48 0.92
C ALA A 532 13.86 -21.80 1.10
N LEU A 533 12.54 -21.78 1.12
CA LEU A 533 11.69 -22.97 1.18
C LEU A 533 11.85 -23.85 -0.08
N ASN A 534 11.88 -23.26 -1.27
CA ASN A 534 12.12 -23.99 -2.53
C ASN A 534 13.52 -24.65 -2.53
N LEU A 535 14.57 -23.92 -2.15
CA LEU A 535 15.92 -24.47 -2.04
C LEU A 535 16.00 -25.64 -1.05
N ALA A 536 15.31 -25.55 0.08
CA ALA A 536 15.21 -26.60 1.07
C ALA A 536 14.29 -27.78 0.64
N ALA A 537 13.77 -27.77 -0.59
CA ALA A 537 12.76 -28.72 -1.10
C ALA A 537 11.49 -28.83 -0.21
N LYS A 538 11.12 -27.76 0.52
CA LYS A 538 9.86 -27.64 1.25
C LYS A 538 8.78 -27.06 0.33
N TYR A 539 8.51 -27.75 -0.78
CA TYR A 539 7.71 -27.22 -1.90
C TYR A 539 6.25 -26.91 -1.55
N ALA A 540 5.64 -27.70 -0.65
CA ALA A 540 4.26 -27.44 -0.23
C ALA A 540 4.13 -26.11 0.53
N ASP A 541 5.09 -25.81 1.40
CA ASP A 541 5.13 -24.54 2.14
C ASP A 541 5.47 -23.37 1.22
N ALA A 542 6.42 -23.57 0.28
CA ALA A 542 6.76 -22.56 -0.74
C ALA A 542 5.54 -22.21 -1.63
N TYR A 543 4.76 -23.23 -2.04
CA TYR A 543 3.54 -23.05 -2.82
C TYR A 543 2.51 -22.20 -2.05
N ALA A 544 2.26 -22.53 -0.78
CA ALA A 544 1.32 -21.78 0.05
C ALA A 544 1.74 -20.31 0.23
N LEU A 545 3.05 -20.09 0.41
CA LEU A 545 3.59 -18.74 0.57
C LEU A 545 3.53 -17.94 -0.73
N ALA A 546 3.77 -18.60 -1.87
CA ALA A 546 3.65 -17.96 -3.19
C ALA A 546 2.20 -17.51 -3.48
N ASP A 547 1.21 -18.34 -3.14
CA ASP A 547 -0.21 -17.95 -3.26
C ASP A 547 -0.53 -16.70 -2.42
N ARG A 548 0.04 -16.61 -1.22
CA ARG A 548 -0.09 -15.43 -0.36
C ARG A 548 0.55 -14.20 -1.01
N GLN A 549 1.77 -14.34 -1.55
CA GLN A 549 2.47 -13.25 -2.23
C GLN A 549 1.70 -12.75 -3.46
N ILE A 550 1.14 -13.68 -4.27
CA ILE A 550 0.32 -13.34 -5.44
C ILE A 550 -0.98 -12.64 -5.01
N ALA A 551 -1.60 -13.07 -3.92
CA ALA A 551 -2.80 -12.42 -3.39
C ALA A 551 -2.47 -11.00 -2.89
N ASP A 552 -1.35 -10.83 -2.17
CA ASP A 552 -0.86 -9.52 -1.74
C ASP A 552 -0.53 -8.61 -2.94
N ALA A 553 0.14 -9.14 -3.97
CA ALA A 553 0.44 -8.40 -5.19
C ALA A 553 -0.81 -7.84 -5.87
N ARG A 554 -1.86 -8.65 -5.98
CA ARG A 554 -3.15 -8.22 -6.54
C ARG A 554 -3.84 -7.18 -5.66
N ARG A 555 -3.80 -7.40 -4.34
CA ARG A 555 -4.38 -6.49 -3.35
C ARG A 555 -3.73 -5.12 -3.40
N PHE A 556 -2.40 -5.06 -3.51
CA PHE A 556 -1.64 -3.82 -3.44
C PHE A 556 -1.31 -3.21 -4.80
N GLY A 557 -1.67 -3.87 -5.91
CA GLY A 557 -1.33 -3.41 -7.24
C GLY A 557 0.16 -3.45 -7.58
N LEU A 558 0.89 -4.43 -7.05
CA LEU A 558 2.32 -4.61 -7.27
C LEU A 558 2.56 -5.69 -8.33
N ASP A 559 2.44 -5.34 -9.60
CA ASP A 559 2.49 -6.33 -10.69
C ASP A 559 3.84 -7.09 -10.73
N TRP A 560 4.97 -6.42 -10.48
CA TRP A 560 6.29 -7.04 -10.38
C TRP A 560 6.38 -8.08 -9.24
N VAL A 561 5.74 -7.82 -8.09
CA VAL A 561 5.63 -8.81 -6.99
C VAL A 561 4.82 -10.02 -7.43
N GLY A 562 3.77 -9.79 -8.22
CA GLY A 562 2.94 -10.86 -8.80
C GLY A 562 3.75 -11.79 -9.70
N THR A 563 4.63 -11.24 -10.53
CA THR A 563 5.53 -11.99 -11.41
C THR A 563 6.46 -12.90 -10.58
N HIS A 564 7.17 -12.35 -9.59
CA HIS A 564 8.05 -13.15 -8.72
C HIS A 564 7.29 -14.19 -7.88
N GLY A 565 6.06 -13.88 -7.45
CA GLY A 565 5.20 -14.83 -6.76
C GLY A 565 4.81 -16.02 -7.66
N LEU A 566 4.53 -15.77 -8.94
CA LEU A 566 4.23 -16.82 -9.94
C LEU A 566 5.45 -17.71 -10.23
N GLU A 567 6.65 -17.14 -10.32
CA GLU A 567 7.91 -17.84 -10.50
C GLU A 567 8.21 -18.76 -9.31
N MET A 568 8.10 -18.24 -8.09
CA MET A 568 8.25 -19.01 -6.84
C MET A 568 7.24 -20.14 -6.77
N LYS A 569 5.97 -19.89 -7.16
CA LYS A 569 4.91 -20.89 -7.23
C LYS A 569 5.24 -21.99 -8.24
N ALA A 570 5.73 -21.63 -9.41
CA ALA A 570 6.10 -22.57 -10.45
C ALA A 570 7.22 -23.50 -10.03
N LEU A 571 8.28 -22.99 -9.37
CA LEU A 571 9.34 -23.81 -8.79
C LEU A 571 8.78 -24.83 -7.78
N ALA A 572 7.91 -24.38 -6.89
CA ALA A 572 7.24 -25.27 -5.94
C ALA A 572 6.39 -26.35 -6.66
N GLN A 573 5.65 -25.98 -7.71
CA GLN A 573 4.85 -26.90 -8.52
C GLN A 573 5.71 -27.92 -9.26
N ILE A 574 6.89 -27.52 -9.79
CA ILE A 574 7.86 -28.45 -10.39
C ILE A 574 8.32 -29.46 -9.33
N GLY A 575 8.64 -28.98 -8.13
CA GLY A 575 8.99 -29.84 -6.99
C GLY A 575 7.89 -30.82 -6.62
N LEU A 576 6.63 -30.39 -6.61
CA LEU A 576 5.43 -31.19 -6.35
C LEU A 576 4.99 -32.07 -7.55
N ARG A 577 5.67 -32.01 -8.69
CA ARG A 577 5.36 -32.68 -9.96
C ARG A 577 4.05 -32.18 -10.64
N ASP A 578 3.55 -31.00 -10.28
CA ASP A 578 2.47 -30.33 -10.99
C ASP A 578 3.03 -29.54 -12.19
N PHE A 579 3.48 -30.25 -13.23
CA PHE A 579 4.12 -29.61 -14.39
C PHE A 579 3.14 -28.77 -15.22
N GLN A 580 1.86 -29.09 -15.24
CA GLN A 580 0.85 -28.32 -15.96
C GLN A 580 0.58 -26.99 -15.23
N GLY A 581 0.43 -27.02 -13.92
CA GLY A 581 0.28 -25.82 -13.11
C GLY A 581 1.52 -24.91 -13.22
N ALA A 582 2.74 -25.48 -13.14
CA ALA A 582 3.98 -24.72 -13.30
C ALA A 582 4.07 -24.03 -14.67
N GLN A 583 3.74 -24.75 -15.76
CA GLN A 583 3.74 -24.15 -17.09
C GLN A 583 2.73 -23.02 -17.23
N ALA A 584 1.54 -23.14 -16.65
CA ALA A 584 0.52 -22.11 -16.66
C ALA A 584 0.98 -20.87 -15.86
N ALA A 585 1.56 -21.05 -14.66
CA ALA A 585 2.08 -19.97 -13.84
C ALA A 585 3.20 -19.20 -14.55
N LEU A 586 4.16 -19.91 -15.16
CA LEU A 586 5.29 -19.29 -15.90
C LEU A 586 4.85 -18.55 -17.17
N ARG A 587 3.83 -19.03 -17.87
CA ARG A 587 3.24 -18.29 -19.01
C ARG A 587 2.62 -16.98 -18.55
N THR A 588 1.90 -17.00 -17.43
CA THR A 588 1.34 -15.78 -16.85
C THR A 588 2.43 -14.82 -16.39
N ALA A 589 3.49 -15.34 -15.73
CA ALA A 589 4.64 -14.53 -15.32
C ALA A 589 5.32 -13.86 -16.54
N TRP A 590 5.54 -14.62 -17.61
CA TRP A 590 6.07 -14.08 -18.87
C TRP A 590 5.22 -12.94 -19.43
N GLN A 591 3.89 -13.14 -19.52
CA GLN A 591 2.98 -12.12 -20.04
C GLN A 591 2.99 -10.83 -19.22
N LEU A 592 3.06 -10.94 -17.88
CA LEU A 592 3.19 -9.78 -17.00
C LEU A 592 4.54 -9.07 -17.19
N ALA A 593 5.63 -9.83 -17.29
CA ALA A 593 6.97 -9.30 -17.54
C ALA A 593 7.10 -8.62 -18.91
N GLU A 594 6.46 -9.19 -19.94
CA GLU A 594 6.42 -8.59 -21.28
C GLU A 594 5.62 -7.27 -21.27
N ALA A 595 4.48 -7.24 -20.60
CA ALA A 595 3.67 -6.01 -20.47
C ALA A 595 4.38 -4.90 -19.70
N ALA A 596 5.28 -5.27 -18.76
CA ALA A 596 6.08 -4.34 -17.97
C ALA A 596 7.44 -3.99 -18.59
N ASP A 597 7.80 -4.54 -19.75
CA ASP A 597 9.12 -4.46 -20.41
C ASP A 597 10.27 -4.91 -19.48
N ASP A 598 9.99 -5.86 -18.56
CA ASP A 598 10.95 -6.43 -17.62
C ASP A 598 11.70 -7.62 -18.25
N LEU A 599 12.85 -7.31 -18.85
CA LEU A 599 13.69 -8.31 -19.49
C LEU A 599 14.22 -9.37 -18.51
N HIS A 600 14.54 -8.97 -17.28
CA HIS A 600 15.06 -9.88 -16.26
C HIS A 600 14.02 -10.97 -15.92
N ALA A 601 12.79 -10.56 -15.62
CA ALA A 601 11.71 -11.49 -15.32
C ALA A 601 11.33 -12.37 -16.54
N GLN A 602 11.40 -11.86 -17.77
CA GLN A 602 11.20 -12.67 -18.98
C GLN A 602 12.23 -13.80 -19.09
N VAL A 603 13.52 -13.47 -18.92
CA VAL A 603 14.60 -14.49 -18.98
C VAL A 603 14.45 -15.50 -17.85
N ASN A 604 14.12 -15.06 -16.64
CA ASN A 604 13.89 -15.93 -15.50
C ASN A 604 12.71 -16.91 -15.75
N ALA A 605 11.58 -16.42 -16.20
CA ALA A 605 10.44 -17.29 -16.54
C ALA A 605 10.80 -18.33 -17.62
N GLN A 606 11.60 -17.95 -18.63
CA GLN A 606 12.08 -18.86 -19.67
C GLN A 606 13.04 -19.92 -19.12
N ALA A 607 13.98 -19.53 -18.26
CA ALA A 607 14.90 -20.45 -17.59
C ALA A 607 14.16 -21.46 -16.70
N LEU A 608 13.16 -21.00 -15.95
CA LEU A 608 12.30 -21.86 -15.13
C LEU A 608 11.42 -22.80 -15.97
N LEU A 609 10.99 -22.43 -17.18
CA LEU A 609 10.31 -23.34 -18.11
C LEU A 609 11.22 -24.53 -18.48
N ALA A 610 12.53 -24.33 -18.59
CA ALA A 610 13.49 -25.42 -18.87
C ALA A 610 13.68 -26.38 -17.68
N ARG A 611 13.38 -25.97 -16.45
CA ARG A 611 13.39 -26.88 -15.29
C ARG A 611 12.31 -27.96 -15.36
N ILE A 612 11.21 -27.72 -16.07
CA ILE A 612 10.14 -28.72 -16.26
C ILE A 612 10.67 -29.96 -16.99
N PRO A 613 11.23 -29.87 -18.21
CA PRO A 613 11.79 -31.04 -18.89
C PRO A 613 13.01 -31.65 -18.15
N LEU A 614 13.82 -30.86 -17.42
CA LEU A 614 14.86 -31.41 -16.54
C LEU A 614 14.23 -32.34 -15.49
N ALA A 615 13.19 -31.91 -14.80
CA ALA A 615 12.48 -32.72 -13.80
C ALA A 615 11.71 -33.92 -14.38
N GLN A 616 11.46 -33.92 -15.69
CA GLN A 616 10.85 -35.03 -16.45
C GLN A 616 11.89 -36.03 -17.04
N GLY A 617 13.18 -35.80 -16.87
CA GLY A 617 14.24 -36.61 -17.48
C GLY A 617 14.40 -36.41 -18.99
N ALA A 618 14.10 -35.23 -19.51
CA ALA A 618 14.12 -34.86 -20.93
C ALA A 618 15.17 -33.77 -21.24
N PRO A 619 16.49 -34.08 -21.15
CA PRO A 619 17.55 -33.06 -21.25
C PRO A 619 17.59 -32.35 -22.62
N GLY A 620 17.21 -33.04 -23.71
CA GLY A 620 17.16 -32.41 -25.04
C GLY A 620 16.18 -31.26 -25.11
N LYS A 621 14.95 -31.46 -24.60
CA LYS A 621 13.93 -30.39 -24.54
C LYS A 621 14.34 -29.24 -23.62
N ALA A 622 15.07 -29.53 -22.54
CA ALA A 622 15.59 -28.49 -21.66
C ALA A 622 16.60 -27.59 -22.40
N LEU A 623 17.52 -28.19 -23.16
CA LEU A 623 18.49 -27.43 -23.95
C LEU A 623 17.83 -26.54 -24.99
N GLU A 624 16.81 -27.05 -25.73
CA GLU A 624 16.05 -26.27 -26.70
C GLU A 624 15.45 -25.01 -26.05
N LEU A 625 14.87 -25.13 -24.84
CA LEU A 625 14.32 -23.99 -24.12
C LEU A 625 15.39 -23.02 -23.60
N LEU A 626 16.53 -23.53 -23.13
CA LEU A 626 17.66 -22.71 -22.67
C LEU A 626 18.36 -21.98 -23.82
N ASP A 627 18.38 -22.57 -25.03
CA ASP A 627 18.91 -21.89 -26.22
C ASP A 627 18.06 -20.68 -26.63
N MET A 628 16.75 -20.71 -26.34
CA MET A 628 15.84 -19.58 -26.59
C MET A 628 16.05 -18.40 -25.64
N THR A 629 16.73 -18.55 -24.51
CA THR A 629 17.07 -17.42 -23.62
C THR A 629 18.01 -16.43 -24.31
N GLY A 630 18.80 -16.89 -25.29
CA GLY A 630 19.66 -16.08 -26.14
C GLY A 630 20.82 -15.43 -25.38
N SER A 631 21.53 -14.53 -26.08
CA SER A 631 22.61 -13.71 -25.50
C SER A 631 22.08 -12.41 -24.85
N ARG A 632 20.92 -12.47 -24.21
CA ARG A 632 20.36 -11.32 -23.51
C ARG A 632 21.21 -11.03 -22.28
N SER A 633 21.58 -9.78 -22.09
CA SER A 633 22.33 -9.36 -20.90
C SER A 633 21.43 -9.46 -19.67
N VAL A 634 21.79 -10.35 -18.76
CA VAL A 634 21.15 -10.56 -17.46
C VAL A 634 22.22 -10.55 -16.38
N GLY A 635 21.82 -10.34 -15.12
CA GLY A 635 22.78 -10.34 -14.02
C GLY A 635 23.55 -11.66 -13.89
N PRO A 636 24.77 -11.64 -13.30
CA PRO A 636 25.70 -12.78 -13.26
C PRO A 636 25.11 -14.03 -12.60
N GLY A 637 24.28 -13.86 -11.58
CA GLY A 637 23.61 -14.98 -10.90
C GLY A 637 22.70 -15.78 -11.82
N MET A 638 21.86 -15.11 -12.60
CA MET A 638 20.92 -15.75 -13.54
C MET A 638 21.68 -16.40 -14.72
N GLU A 639 22.66 -15.69 -15.28
CA GLU A 639 23.48 -16.27 -16.35
C GLU A 639 24.17 -17.55 -15.88
N GLY A 640 24.75 -17.54 -14.68
CA GLY A 640 25.40 -18.69 -14.09
C GLY A 640 24.45 -19.87 -13.82
N GLU A 641 23.19 -19.58 -13.45
CA GLU A 641 22.16 -20.59 -13.28
C GLU A 641 21.76 -21.24 -14.61
N VAL A 642 21.50 -20.45 -15.64
CA VAL A 642 21.21 -20.94 -17.00
C VAL A 642 22.32 -21.84 -17.51
N ARG A 643 23.61 -21.41 -17.39
CA ARG A 643 24.78 -22.22 -17.75
C ARG A 643 24.85 -23.50 -16.95
N SER A 644 24.54 -23.46 -15.65
CA SER A 644 24.55 -24.65 -14.79
C SER A 644 23.46 -25.67 -15.16
N MET A 645 22.28 -25.21 -15.57
CA MET A 645 21.20 -26.05 -16.11
C MET A 645 21.62 -26.68 -17.46
N ARG A 646 22.27 -25.91 -18.35
CA ARG A 646 22.83 -26.43 -19.60
C ARG A 646 23.89 -27.46 -19.34
N ALA A 647 24.84 -27.21 -18.44
CA ALA A 647 25.88 -28.15 -18.04
C ALA A 647 25.29 -29.47 -17.56
N LEU A 648 24.28 -29.42 -16.69
CA LEU A 648 23.62 -30.60 -16.17
C LEU A 648 22.92 -31.42 -17.28
N ALA A 649 22.22 -30.75 -18.21
CA ALA A 649 21.55 -31.39 -19.34
C ALA A 649 22.55 -32.00 -20.34
N LEU A 650 23.63 -31.29 -20.69
CA LEU A 650 24.69 -31.73 -21.59
C LEU A 650 25.42 -32.97 -21.01
N ALA A 651 25.82 -32.92 -19.72
CA ALA A 651 26.40 -34.03 -19.03
C ALA A 651 25.50 -35.28 -19.04
N CYS A 652 24.19 -35.09 -18.81
CA CYS A 652 23.24 -36.21 -18.87
C CYS A 652 23.17 -36.84 -20.28
N ARG A 653 23.28 -36.04 -21.35
CA ARG A 653 23.32 -36.53 -22.73
C ARG A 653 24.66 -37.17 -23.15
N GLY A 654 25.71 -36.95 -22.41
CA GLY A 654 27.06 -37.42 -22.71
C GLY A 654 27.89 -36.45 -23.56
N ALA A 655 27.45 -35.20 -23.75
CA ALA A 655 28.19 -34.10 -24.37
C ALA A 655 29.17 -33.51 -23.31
N VAL A 656 30.21 -34.25 -22.97
CA VAL A 656 31.01 -34.00 -21.77
C VAL A 656 31.86 -32.74 -21.90
N GLU A 657 32.51 -32.55 -23.05
CA GLU A 657 33.34 -31.37 -23.28
C GLU A 657 32.53 -30.05 -23.25
N GLU A 658 31.34 -30.08 -23.83
CA GLU A 658 30.42 -28.93 -23.80
C GLU A 658 29.92 -28.68 -22.37
N ALA A 659 29.61 -29.75 -21.62
CA ALA A 659 29.18 -29.60 -20.22
C ALA A 659 30.28 -28.99 -19.35
N GLU A 660 31.53 -29.35 -19.54
CA GLU A 660 32.67 -28.81 -18.80
C GLU A 660 32.93 -27.35 -19.15
N ALA A 661 32.78 -26.96 -20.40
CA ALA A 661 32.87 -25.55 -20.81
C ALA A 661 31.78 -24.69 -20.13
N GLU A 662 30.55 -25.19 -20.04
CA GLU A 662 29.46 -24.47 -19.33
C GLU A 662 29.69 -24.46 -17.81
N ILE A 663 30.25 -25.50 -17.21
CA ILE A 663 30.65 -25.54 -15.80
C ILE A 663 31.68 -24.44 -15.51
N GLU A 664 32.79 -24.41 -16.30
CA GLU A 664 33.86 -23.44 -16.14
C GLU A 664 33.35 -22.00 -16.33
N ALA A 665 32.55 -21.77 -17.37
CA ALA A 665 31.92 -20.47 -17.62
C ALA A 665 31.02 -20.05 -16.44
N SER A 666 30.19 -20.94 -15.91
CA SER A 666 29.35 -20.63 -14.74
C SER A 666 30.18 -20.33 -13.48
N GLU A 667 31.26 -21.05 -13.25
CA GLU A 667 32.15 -20.86 -12.09
C GLU A 667 32.89 -19.51 -12.13
N SER A 668 33.21 -19.02 -13.33
CA SER A 668 33.84 -17.70 -13.51
C SER A 668 32.87 -16.52 -13.29
N ILE A 669 31.57 -16.77 -13.38
CA ILE A 669 30.55 -15.70 -13.36
C ILE A 669 29.92 -15.56 -11.97
N THR A 670 29.56 -16.70 -11.32
CA THR A 670 28.76 -16.62 -10.07
C THR A 670 29.10 -17.69 -9.04
N THR A 671 28.97 -17.31 -7.78
CA THR A 671 29.07 -18.22 -6.62
C THR A 671 27.69 -18.54 -6.03
N HIS A 672 26.61 -18.07 -6.62
CA HIS A 672 25.25 -18.25 -6.13
C HIS A 672 24.90 -19.74 -5.93
N LEU A 673 24.13 -19.99 -4.85
CA LEU A 673 23.83 -21.32 -4.36
C LEU A 673 23.10 -22.20 -5.38
N GLU A 674 22.16 -21.61 -6.16
CA GLU A 674 21.41 -22.34 -7.18
C GLU A 674 22.32 -22.87 -8.29
N ALA A 675 23.13 -22.01 -8.88
CA ALA A 675 24.10 -22.36 -9.91
C ALA A 675 25.13 -23.36 -9.38
N ARG A 676 25.68 -23.10 -8.18
CA ARG A 676 26.70 -23.95 -7.55
C ARG A 676 26.21 -25.39 -7.31
N GLY A 677 24.98 -25.54 -6.82
CA GLY A 677 24.38 -26.83 -6.57
C GLY A 677 24.18 -27.64 -7.86
N LEU A 678 23.65 -27.04 -8.92
CA LEU A 678 23.41 -27.71 -10.21
C LEU A 678 24.71 -28.14 -10.88
N ARG A 679 25.74 -27.28 -10.95
CA ARG A 679 27.00 -27.60 -11.58
C ARG A 679 27.82 -28.65 -10.77
N ALA A 680 27.62 -28.73 -9.45
CA ALA A 680 28.26 -29.80 -8.66
C ALA A 680 27.77 -31.18 -9.07
N PHE A 681 26.48 -31.37 -9.31
CA PHE A 681 25.92 -32.61 -9.87
C PHE A 681 26.27 -32.80 -11.33
N ALA A 682 26.40 -31.73 -12.14
CA ALA A 682 26.86 -31.80 -13.52
C ALA A 682 28.30 -32.40 -13.61
N LYS A 683 29.19 -31.99 -12.72
CA LYS A 683 30.57 -32.58 -12.62
C LYS A 683 30.53 -34.09 -12.37
N ALA A 684 29.65 -34.54 -11.46
CA ALA A 684 29.51 -35.98 -11.17
C ALA A 684 28.97 -36.75 -12.38
N LEU A 685 28.01 -36.22 -13.10
CA LEU A 685 27.46 -36.82 -14.31
C LEU A 685 28.46 -36.84 -15.47
N ALA A 686 29.25 -35.76 -15.67
CA ALA A 686 30.30 -35.70 -16.67
C ALA A 686 31.38 -36.76 -16.43
N ALA A 687 31.83 -36.96 -15.18
CA ALA A 687 32.77 -38.00 -14.80
C ALA A 687 32.19 -39.43 -15.04
N ASP A 688 30.91 -39.66 -14.73
CA ASP A 688 30.21 -40.93 -15.03
C ASP A 688 30.19 -41.23 -16.52
N ARG A 689 29.93 -40.25 -17.35
CA ARG A 689 29.90 -40.40 -18.83
C ARG A 689 31.27 -40.65 -19.45
N ARG A 690 32.35 -40.20 -18.82
CA ARG A 690 33.73 -40.53 -19.19
C ARG A 690 34.16 -41.96 -18.75
N GLY A 691 33.38 -42.60 -17.91
CA GLY A 691 33.77 -43.87 -17.30
C GLY A 691 34.74 -43.72 -16.11
N ASP A 692 34.98 -42.50 -15.63
CA ASP A 692 35.79 -42.24 -14.43
C ASP A 692 34.96 -42.46 -13.15
N ILE A 693 34.93 -43.73 -12.72
CA ILE A 693 34.18 -44.17 -11.54
C ILE A 693 34.68 -43.48 -10.27
N ALA A 694 36.00 -43.31 -10.13
CA ALA A 694 36.59 -42.67 -8.95
C ALA A 694 36.26 -41.16 -8.90
N GLY A 695 36.41 -40.46 -10.01
CA GLY A 695 36.05 -39.06 -10.15
C GLY A 695 34.55 -38.83 -9.95
N ARG A 696 33.68 -39.66 -10.53
CA ARG A 696 32.23 -39.64 -10.31
C ARG A 696 31.89 -39.74 -8.82
N ASN A 697 32.40 -40.75 -8.13
CA ASN A 697 32.08 -40.96 -6.72
C ASN A 697 32.56 -39.81 -5.86
N LYS A 698 33.75 -39.28 -6.11
CA LYS A 698 34.30 -38.11 -5.43
C LYS A 698 33.40 -36.84 -5.67
N GLN A 699 33.06 -36.57 -6.93
CA GLN A 699 32.23 -35.38 -7.26
C GLN A 699 30.81 -35.50 -6.70
N LEU A 700 30.23 -36.72 -6.73
CA LEU A 700 28.91 -36.96 -6.16
C LEU A 700 28.90 -36.76 -4.64
N GLU A 701 29.90 -37.26 -3.93
CA GLU A 701 30.06 -37.04 -2.48
C GLU A 701 30.15 -35.54 -2.15
N LEU A 702 30.99 -34.81 -2.88
CA LEU A 702 31.14 -33.37 -2.71
C LEU A 702 29.81 -32.62 -2.97
N ALA A 703 29.06 -33.01 -4.01
CA ALA A 703 27.75 -32.39 -4.33
C ALA A 703 26.71 -32.65 -3.22
N LEU A 704 26.70 -33.89 -2.64
CA LEU A 704 25.79 -34.24 -1.55
C LEU A 704 26.13 -33.48 -0.24
N ILE A 705 27.43 -33.40 0.08
CA ILE A 705 27.91 -32.61 1.23
C ILE A 705 27.55 -31.14 1.06
N ASP A 706 27.80 -30.58 -0.12
CA ASP A 706 27.47 -29.19 -0.42
C ASP A 706 25.97 -28.93 -0.28
N ALA A 707 25.10 -29.76 -0.85
CA ALA A 707 23.65 -29.65 -0.74
C ALA A 707 23.18 -29.70 0.72
N GLN A 708 23.79 -30.55 1.54
CA GLN A 708 23.48 -30.69 2.97
C GLN A 708 23.94 -29.49 3.78
N VAL A 709 25.18 -29.05 3.61
CA VAL A 709 25.81 -27.97 4.39
C VAL A 709 25.13 -26.62 4.05
N THR A 710 24.82 -26.40 2.78
CA THR A 710 24.19 -25.16 2.33
C THR A 710 22.69 -25.13 2.56
N GLY A 711 22.05 -26.29 2.65
CA GLY A 711 20.59 -26.42 2.74
C GLY A 711 19.89 -26.39 1.38
N ASN A 712 20.63 -26.65 0.26
CA ASN A 712 20.07 -26.70 -1.10
C ASN A 712 19.72 -28.14 -1.51
N ALA A 713 18.61 -28.68 -1.00
CA ALA A 713 18.11 -29.98 -1.39
C ALA A 713 17.50 -30.00 -2.80
N ASP A 714 17.04 -28.83 -3.32
CA ASP A 714 16.43 -28.74 -4.66
C ASP A 714 17.43 -29.19 -5.77
N SER A 715 18.68 -28.78 -5.68
CA SER A 715 19.71 -29.20 -6.64
C SER A 715 19.86 -30.74 -6.74
N PHE A 716 19.76 -31.45 -5.62
CA PHE A 716 19.74 -32.90 -5.57
C PHE A 716 18.44 -33.44 -6.21
N VAL A 717 17.31 -32.88 -5.93
CA VAL A 717 16.00 -33.27 -6.53
C VAL A 717 16.06 -33.16 -8.05
N VAL A 718 16.54 -32.04 -8.58
CA VAL A 718 16.69 -31.83 -10.04
C VAL A 718 17.63 -32.86 -10.63
N ALA A 719 18.79 -33.12 -10.00
CA ALA A 719 19.80 -34.05 -10.49
C ALA A 719 19.30 -35.49 -10.58
N TYR A 720 18.67 -36.02 -9.52
CA TYR A 720 18.22 -37.43 -9.56
C TYR A 720 16.97 -37.61 -10.43
N ARG A 721 16.14 -36.59 -10.59
CA ARG A 721 14.99 -36.64 -11.51
C ARG A 721 15.44 -36.65 -12.97
N LEU A 722 16.49 -35.88 -13.29
CA LEU A 722 17.09 -35.88 -14.63
C LEU A 722 17.82 -37.17 -14.91
N ALA A 723 18.61 -37.65 -13.95
CA ALA A 723 19.46 -38.84 -14.07
C ALA A 723 19.21 -39.84 -12.91
N PRO A 724 18.12 -40.63 -12.93
CA PRO A 724 17.74 -41.52 -11.83
C PRO A 724 18.81 -42.55 -11.44
N ASN A 725 19.76 -42.86 -12.36
CA ASN A 725 20.86 -43.78 -12.07
C ASN A 725 21.80 -43.26 -10.95
N LEU A 726 21.84 -41.95 -10.69
CA LEU A 726 22.55 -41.37 -9.55
C LEU A 726 22.14 -42.01 -8.21
N LEU A 727 20.83 -42.30 -8.05
CA LEU A 727 20.34 -42.97 -6.82
C LEU A 727 20.89 -44.38 -6.65
N ASN A 728 21.05 -45.15 -7.75
CA ASN A 728 21.65 -46.46 -7.70
C ASN A 728 23.15 -46.40 -7.32
N VAL A 729 23.85 -45.37 -7.84
CA VAL A 729 25.27 -45.13 -7.49
C VAL A 729 25.36 -44.81 -6.00
N ILE A 730 24.52 -43.93 -5.46
CA ILE A 730 24.45 -43.55 -4.05
C ILE A 730 24.21 -44.81 -3.17
N ALA A 731 23.22 -45.63 -3.54
CA ALA A 731 22.91 -46.85 -2.83
C ALA A 731 24.08 -47.84 -2.84
N GLY A 732 24.80 -47.97 -3.97
CA GLY A 732 25.90 -48.91 -4.16
C GLY A 732 27.23 -48.47 -3.52
N THR A 733 27.49 -47.18 -3.41
CA THR A 733 28.73 -46.63 -2.81
C THR A 733 28.67 -46.52 -1.29
N GLY A 734 27.50 -46.72 -0.68
CA GLY A 734 27.36 -46.62 0.77
C GLY A 734 27.36 -45.20 1.32
N PHE A 735 27.23 -44.15 0.48
CA PHE A 735 27.08 -42.77 0.94
C PHE A 735 25.89 -42.66 1.89
N ALA A 736 26.12 -42.07 3.05
CA ALA A 736 25.06 -41.78 4.00
C ALA A 736 24.32 -40.52 3.56
N LEU A 737 23.14 -40.69 2.95
CA LEU A 737 22.23 -39.53 2.78
C LEU A 737 21.71 -39.11 4.14
N SER A 738 21.75 -37.80 4.42
CA SER A 738 21.11 -37.25 5.61
C SER A 738 19.59 -37.26 5.48
N ASP A 739 18.89 -37.18 6.60
CA ASP A 739 17.43 -37.07 6.64
C ASP A 739 16.93 -35.88 5.82
N PHE A 740 17.71 -34.82 5.79
CA PHE A 740 17.42 -33.63 5.00
C PHE A 740 17.31 -33.92 3.49
N LEU A 741 18.22 -34.74 2.93
CA LEU A 741 18.18 -35.09 1.52
C LEU A 741 17.26 -36.31 1.24
N LEU A 742 17.07 -37.21 2.21
CA LEU A 742 16.17 -38.37 2.07
C LEU A 742 14.69 -37.95 2.08
N ARG A 743 14.31 -36.95 2.91
CA ARG A 743 12.93 -36.51 3.07
C ARG A 743 12.28 -36.11 1.73
N PRO A 744 12.83 -35.20 0.89
CA PRO A 744 12.22 -34.86 -0.41
C PRO A 744 12.17 -36.08 -1.36
N LEU A 745 13.17 -36.96 -1.39
CA LEU A 745 13.17 -38.14 -2.23
C LEU A 745 12.02 -39.11 -1.86
N VAL A 746 11.83 -39.37 -0.56
CA VAL A 746 10.77 -40.28 -0.09
C VAL A 746 9.41 -39.65 -0.20
N THR A 747 9.30 -38.33 0.01
CA THR A 747 8.03 -37.59 -0.01
C THR A 747 7.51 -37.41 -1.43
N TYR A 748 8.34 -36.96 -2.35
CA TYR A 748 7.90 -36.56 -3.69
C TYR A 748 8.19 -37.59 -4.78
N ASP A 749 9.12 -38.48 -4.57
CA ASP A 749 9.57 -39.50 -5.52
C ASP A 749 9.70 -40.90 -4.91
N PRO A 750 8.69 -41.41 -4.17
CA PRO A 750 8.79 -42.67 -3.40
C PRO A 750 9.12 -43.90 -4.28
N ARG A 751 8.61 -43.91 -5.52
CA ARG A 751 8.93 -45.00 -6.49
C ARG A 751 10.40 -45.01 -6.89
N LEU A 752 11.04 -43.84 -7.00
CA LEU A 752 12.49 -43.77 -7.30
C LEU A 752 13.30 -44.19 -6.07
N ALA A 753 12.91 -43.78 -4.87
CA ALA A 753 13.52 -44.20 -3.62
C ALA A 753 13.44 -45.74 -3.42
N GLU A 754 12.28 -46.31 -3.69
CA GLU A 754 12.06 -47.77 -3.60
C GLU A 754 12.92 -48.54 -4.61
N LYS A 755 12.90 -48.11 -5.88
CA LYS A 755 13.70 -48.73 -6.95
C LYS A 755 15.19 -48.70 -6.69
N ALA A 756 15.70 -47.68 -6.02
CA ALA A 756 17.09 -47.53 -5.63
C ALA A 756 17.44 -48.25 -4.29
N GLY A 757 16.44 -48.82 -3.59
CA GLY A 757 16.65 -49.49 -2.30
C GLY A 757 16.95 -48.51 -1.13
N LEU A 758 16.64 -47.25 -1.30
CA LEU A 758 16.88 -46.19 -0.31
C LEU A 758 15.76 -46.07 0.74
N ASN A 759 14.56 -46.62 0.50
CA ASN A 759 13.48 -46.68 1.47
C ASN A 759 13.81 -47.45 2.76
N GLN A 760 14.63 -48.51 2.68
CA GLN A 760 14.99 -49.34 3.86
C GLN A 760 15.98 -48.65 4.81
N ARG A 761 16.75 -47.66 4.33
CA ARG A 761 17.63 -46.85 5.18
C ARG A 761 16.88 -45.75 5.96
N ALA A 762 15.71 -45.35 5.47
CA ALA A 762 14.81 -44.45 6.16
C ALA A 762 14.03 -45.11 7.33
N THR A 763 13.99 -46.46 7.41
CA THR A 763 13.33 -47.22 8.49
C THR A 763 14.09 -47.23 9.81
N GLY A 764 15.37 -46.74 9.86
CA GLY A 764 16.11 -46.49 11.11
C GLY A 764 15.75 -45.16 11.78
N VAL A 765 15.20 -44.22 11.04
CA VAL A 765 14.60 -42.99 11.54
C VAL A 765 13.13 -43.33 11.74
N ARG A 766 12.67 -43.38 13.00
CA ARG A 766 11.29 -43.65 13.42
C ARG A 766 10.30 -43.42 12.29
N ARG A 767 9.34 -44.30 12.07
CA ARG A 767 8.05 -44.10 11.36
C ARG A 767 7.26 -42.92 11.94
N ALA A 768 7.92 -41.80 12.22
CA ALA A 768 7.35 -40.53 12.63
C ALA A 768 7.10 -39.74 11.35
N SER A 769 5.89 -39.79 10.97
CA SER A 769 5.11 -39.06 9.98
C SER A 769 5.56 -39.15 8.51
N LEU A 770 4.72 -39.84 7.76
CA LEU A 770 4.58 -39.75 6.30
C LEU A 770 4.22 -38.31 5.86
N LEU A 771 3.92 -37.46 6.83
CA LEU A 771 3.45 -36.10 6.62
C LEU A 771 4.59 -35.11 6.81
N THR A 772 4.54 -34.00 6.08
CA THR A 772 5.38 -32.84 6.34
C THR A 772 4.95 -32.17 7.65
N ASP A 773 5.80 -31.35 8.26
CA ASP A 773 5.47 -30.60 9.48
C ASP A 773 4.15 -29.82 9.30
N ARG A 774 3.93 -29.24 8.10
CA ARG A 774 2.71 -28.52 7.77
C ARG A 774 1.48 -29.41 7.61
N GLU A 775 1.64 -30.61 7.07
CA GLU A 775 0.55 -31.58 6.97
C GLU A 775 0.21 -32.17 8.34
N GLU A 776 1.18 -32.28 9.26
CA GLU A 776 0.91 -32.63 10.66
C GLU A 776 0.10 -31.56 11.35
N GLU A 777 0.47 -30.29 11.23
CA GLU A 777 -0.31 -29.16 11.75
C GLU A 777 -1.74 -29.19 11.20
N VAL A 778 -1.91 -29.41 9.89
CA VAL A 778 -3.23 -29.55 9.25
C VAL A 778 -3.98 -30.78 9.78
N LEU A 779 -3.31 -31.91 9.98
CA LEU A 779 -3.93 -33.13 10.52
C LEU A 779 -4.40 -32.91 11.96
N ASP A 780 -3.62 -32.21 12.78
CA ASP A 780 -4.03 -31.89 14.15
C ASP A 780 -5.26 -30.99 14.21
N LEU A 781 -5.37 -30.02 13.29
CA LEU A 781 -6.57 -29.20 13.16
C LEU A 781 -7.76 -30.00 12.59
N LEU A 782 -7.50 -30.97 11.70
CA LEU A 782 -8.50 -31.94 11.23
C LEU A 782 -9.05 -32.81 12.40
N ARG A 783 -8.18 -33.24 13.30
CA ARG A 783 -8.56 -33.97 14.53
C ARG A 783 -9.40 -33.16 15.47
N GLN A 784 -9.21 -31.83 15.51
CA GLN A 784 -10.05 -30.88 16.24
C GLN A 784 -11.39 -30.60 15.57
N GLY A 785 -11.65 -31.17 14.39
CA GLY A 785 -12.90 -31.04 13.65
C GLY A 785 -13.03 -29.78 12.79
N MET A 786 -11.96 -28.98 12.64
CA MET A 786 -11.97 -27.72 11.92
C MET A 786 -12.22 -27.89 10.42
N SER A 787 -13.09 -27.09 9.82
CA SER A 787 -13.28 -27.02 8.37
C SER A 787 -12.04 -26.51 7.63
N ASN A 788 -11.96 -26.72 6.31
CA ASN A 788 -10.84 -26.18 5.52
C ASN A 788 -10.74 -24.64 5.57
N ARG A 789 -11.84 -23.95 5.83
CA ARG A 789 -11.88 -22.50 6.02
C ARG A 789 -11.25 -22.11 7.37
N GLU A 790 -11.62 -22.80 8.44
CA GLU A 790 -11.06 -22.58 9.79
C GLU A 790 -9.56 -22.96 9.83
N ILE A 791 -9.16 -24.07 9.20
CA ILE A 791 -7.76 -24.47 9.04
C ILE A 791 -6.99 -23.38 8.29
N ALA A 792 -7.55 -22.86 7.21
CA ALA A 792 -6.95 -21.80 6.42
C ALA A 792 -6.75 -20.52 7.25
N GLN A 793 -7.73 -20.14 8.06
CA GLN A 793 -7.66 -19.00 8.98
C GLN A 793 -6.62 -19.22 10.08
N THR A 794 -6.63 -20.38 10.73
CA THR A 794 -5.70 -20.72 11.83
C THR A 794 -4.25 -20.79 11.35
N LEU A 795 -4.03 -21.31 10.15
CA LEU A 795 -2.70 -21.51 9.58
C LEU A 795 -2.27 -20.36 8.64
N TRP A 796 -3.10 -19.33 8.50
CA TRP A 796 -2.84 -18.14 7.67
C TRP A 796 -2.51 -18.47 6.21
N ILE A 797 -3.29 -19.41 5.61
CA ILE A 797 -3.15 -19.84 4.21
C ILE A 797 -4.48 -19.67 3.47
N ALA A 798 -4.43 -19.70 2.12
CA ALA A 798 -5.66 -19.71 1.33
C ALA A 798 -6.47 -20.99 1.56
N GLN A 799 -7.80 -20.91 1.49
CA GLN A 799 -8.68 -22.10 1.63
C GLN A 799 -8.39 -23.17 0.57
N SER A 800 -8.00 -22.76 -0.65
CA SER A 800 -7.52 -23.66 -1.70
C SER A 800 -6.29 -24.44 -1.27
N THR A 801 -5.35 -23.78 -0.61
CA THR A 801 -4.11 -24.39 -0.09
C THR A 801 -4.39 -25.39 1.05
N ALA A 802 -5.27 -25.03 1.99
CA ALA A 802 -5.73 -25.96 3.02
C ALA A 802 -6.37 -27.22 2.40
N LYS A 803 -7.18 -27.04 1.34
CA LYS A 803 -7.77 -28.17 0.59
C LYS A 803 -6.73 -29.07 -0.08
N VAL A 804 -5.63 -28.48 -0.60
CA VAL A 804 -4.51 -29.23 -1.19
C VAL A 804 -3.78 -30.04 -0.11
N HIS A 805 -3.46 -29.45 1.05
CA HIS A 805 -2.86 -30.18 2.16
C HIS A 805 -3.74 -31.33 2.64
N VAL A 806 -5.03 -31.11 2.80
CA VAL A 806 -5.98 -32.17 3.20
C VAL A 806 -6.01 -33.32 2.19
N ARG A 807 -5.97 -33.02 0.89
CA ARG A 807 -5.89 -34.05 -0.16
C ARG A 807 -4.60 -34.83 -0.06
N HIS A 808 -3.44 -34.15 0.08
CA HIS A 808 -2.15 -34.83 0.22
C HIS A 808 -2.08 -35.69 1.49
N ILE A 809 -2.68 -35.22 2.60
CA ILE A 809 -2.81 -36.03 3.82
C ILE A 809 -3.59 -37.31 3.54
N PHE A 810 -4.71 -37.23 2.82
CA PHE A 810 -5.52 -38.41 2.48
C PHE A 810 -4.74 -39.40 1.61
N GLU A 811 -4.04 -38.88 0.59
CA GLU A 811 -3.21 -39.69 -0.30
C GLU A 811 -2.05 -40.35 0.46
N LYS A 812 -1.36 -39.65 1.34
CA LYS A 812 -0.21 -40.12 2.11
C LYS A 812 -0.56 -41.12 3.22
N LEU A 813 -1.71 -40.88 3.88
CA LEU A 813 -2.22 -41.77 4.92
C LEU A 813 -3.02 -42.96 4.35
N GLY A 814 -3.31 -42.96 3.04
CA GLY A 814 -4.11 -43.98 2.38
C GLY A 814 -5.60 -43.98 2.82
N VAL A 815 -6.08 -42.87 3.33
CA VAL A 815 -7.47 -42.71 3.83
C VAL A 815 -8.37 -42.06 2.77
N ARG A 816 -9.68 -42.37 2.84
CA ARG A 816 -10.64 -41.92 1.83
C ARG A 816 -11.56 -40.80 2.31
N SER A 817 -11.53 -40.49 3.60
CA SER A 817 -12.43 -39.48 4.19
C SER A 817 -11.72 -38.66 5.26
N ARG A 818 -12.29 -37.46 5.51
CA ARG A 818 -11.86 -36.55 6.57
C ARG A 818 -11.93 -37.21 7.97
N THR A 819 -12.98 -37.98 8.20
CA THR A 819 -13.19 -38.70 9.45
C THR A 819 -12.14 -39.78 9.64
N GLU A 820 -11.80 -40.54 8.58
CA GLU A 820 -10.70 -41.51 8.61
C GLU A 820 -9.35 -40.84 8.89
N ALA A 821 -9.06 -39.69 8.27
CA ALA A 821 -7.84 -38.94 8.54
C ALA A 821 -7.78 -38.45 10.00
N ALA A 822 -8.87 -37.91 10.54
CA ALA A 822 -8.92 -37.45 11.91
C ALA A 822 -8.76 -38.58 12.96
N LEU A 823 -9.28 -39.77 12.65
CA LEU A 823 -9.17 -40.95 13.51
C LEU A 823 -7.86 -41.76 13.27
N PHE A 824 -7.10 -41.40 12.26
CA PHE A 824 -5.84 -42.11 11.94
C PHE A 824 -4.86 -42.03 13.12
N ARG A 825 -4.53 -43.17 13.71
CA ARG A 825 -3.47 -43.30 14.68
C ARG A 825 -2.34 -44.06 13.97
N ALA A 826 -1.15 -43.46 13.93
CA ALA A 826 0.03 -44.22 13.56
C ALA A 826 0.18 -45.37 14.56
N GLU A 827 0.09 -46.60 14.11
CA GLU A 827 0.41 -47.76 14.98
C GLU A 827 1.86 -47.57 15.46
N THR A 828 2.02 -47.44 16.79
CA THR A 828 3.29 -47.29 17.49
C THR A 828 4.18 -48.49 17.31
#